data_a8f10c9e6e55a1af20e285e8802dee34
#
_entry.id   a8f10c9e6e55a1af20e285e8802dee34
#
_cell.length_a   1.000
_cell.length_b   1.000
_cell.length_c   1.000
_cell.angle_alpha   90.00
_cell.angle_beta   90.00
_cell.angle_gamma   90.00
#
_symmetry.space_group_name_H-M   'P 1'
#
loop_
_entity.id
_entity.type
_entity.pdbx_description
1 polymer ?
#
loop_
_entity_poly.entity_id
_entity_poly.type
_entity_poly.pdbx_seq_one_letter_code
_entity_poly.pdbx_strand_id
1 'polypeptide(L)'
;MLDKKYNHSEVEKEKYDYWMKKGYFKSGDMAKKPYCIVLPPPNVTGKLHLGHAWDVTLQDIIIRYKRMEGYDCLWLPGMDHAAIATEAKVVARLKDNGKNKYEVGRDEFLEECWKWTNEHASIIREQWAKLGISLDYSKERFTLDKGLEDAVKKVFVDYYNKGLIYRGEKIINWDPVAKTALSNEEVIYKEEKGAFYHLKYKLEDSDKFIDVATTRPETLFGDMAVAVNENDERYKDFVGKNVILPIVDRKIPVITDPHADMEKGTGAVKITPAHDPNDYEVGLRHNLTKLVIMNDDATMNENCGSDYVGLSREEARKKVIEDLENSDLLLKVEPITHEVGHSERTNAIIEPMVKKQWFVKMRGLADQVLANQKNSKTKVHFVPTRYEKTMNHWMEITYDWCISRQLWWGHRIPAWYKNDEVYVGVNPPKEEGWVQDEDVLDTWFSSALWPFATLGWPEDTELLKRYYPNNCLVTGYDIIPFWVNRMTFQGEELLGQRPFEDCLIHGLIRDKQGRKFSKSLGNGIDPFDMIEKYGADSLRYYLATDVSAGTDMRFDEDKIKATWNYINKIWNASRFVLTNISDIKEIKLDNLKPEDKWILTKFEKMLHTTKKFMDKYQFNNASSVIYDFVWTSFCDSYIEMAKYSLSDDATKSTLCYILTNILKLLHPFMPYVTEEIYQMLPIKEEESIMISNYPKYSKKYIFELEEVVVDDEIEFIRSFRNVKAENNITKDMKVMFDTTDDNNLIVKMLKLDENLVKEPLGIKSYNVFSKRVKATIFFEKMETEADKVLKETQIATLKASIARREKLLANENYVAKAPKNIVDMDREKLKEEKEKLALLEK
;
A
#
# COMPACT_ATOMS: atom_id res chain seq x y z
N MET A 1 12.60 -19.87 -31.59
CA MET A 1 13.15 -20.65 -30.46
C MET A 1 13.63 -19.64 -29.43
N LEU A 2 13.34 -19.82 -28.16
CA LEU A 2 13.75 -18.88 -27.09
C LEU A 2 15.28 -18.81 -26.97
N ASP A 3 15.80 -17.60 -26.70
CA ASP A 3 17.22 -17.38 -26.49
C ASP A 3 17.76 -18.14 -25.27
N LYS A 4 19.08 -18.36 -25.24
CA LYS A 4 19.71 -19.10 -24.13
C LYS A 4 19.57 -18.40 -22.79
N LYS A 5 19.48 -17.07 -22.78
CA LYS A 5 19.41 -16.25 -21.60
C LYS A 5 18.19 -15.32 -21.71
N TYR A 6 17.41 -15.26 -20.65
CA TYR A 6 16.32 -14.30 -20.55
C TYR A 6 16.84 -12.87 -20.59
N ASN A 7 16.26 -12.04 -21.47
CA ASN A 7 16.53 -10.62 -21.56
C ASN A 7 15.20 -9.87 -21.56
N HIS A 8 14.86 -9.23 -20.45
CA HIS A 8 13.59 -8.53 -20.30
C HIS A 8 13.42 -7.39 -21.33
N SER A 9 14.48 -6.64 -21.65
CA SER A 9 14.39 -5.52 -22.58
C SER A 9 13.94 -5.96 -23.97
N GLU A 10 14.38 -7.11 -24.45
CA GLU A 10 13.93 -7.68 -25.73
C GLU A 10 12.52 -8.27 -25.64
N VAL A 11 12.21 -8.90 -24.51
CA VAL A 11 10.90 -9.52 -24.28
C VAL A 11 9.79 -8.47 -24.14
N GLU A 12 10.07 -7.34 -23.53
CA GLU A 12 9.09 -6.25 -23.31
C GLU A 12 8.89 -5.39 -24.53
N LYS A 13 9.87 -5.35 -25.43
CA LYS A 13 9.88 -4.50 -26.62
C LYS A 13 8.63 -4.72 -27.48
N GLU A 14 7.98 -3.62 -27.86
CA GLU A 14 6.83 -3.57 -28.79
C GLU A 14 5.58 -4.37 -28.37
N LYS A 15 5.60 -5.13 -27.25
CA LYS A 15 4.45 -5.95 -26.84
C LYS A 15 3.27 -5.11 -26.37
N TYR A 16 3.54 -4.03 -25.62
CA TYR A 16 2.48 -3.13 -25.19
C TYR A 16 1.75 -2.50 -26.37
N ASP A 17 2.48 -2.01 -27.36
CA ASP A 17 1.93 -1.44 -28.60
C ASP A 17 1.15 -2.48 -29.40
N TYR A 18 1.63 -3.72 -29.43
CA TYR A 18 0.91 -4.83 -30.04
C TYR A 18 -0.44 -5.05 -29.37
N TRP A 19 -0.50 -5.16 -28.05
CA TRP A 19 -1.76 -5.35 -27.32
C TRP A 19 -2.73 -4.17 -27.52
N MET A 20 -2.21 -2.93 -27.48
CA MET A 20 -2.99 -1.74 -27.75
C MET A 20 -3.56 -1.71 -29.18
N LYS A 21 -2.75 -2.02 -30.18
CA LYS A 21 -3.16 -2.08 -31.58
C LYS A 21 -4.23 -3.14 -31.83
N LYS A 22 -4.12 -4.28 -31.15
CA LYS A 22 -5.13 -5.36 -31.23
C LYS A 22 -6.42 -5.03 -30.47
N GLY A 23 -6.41 -4.05 -29.61
CA GLY A 23 -7.56 -3.64 -28.82
C GLY A 23 -7.93 -4.59 -27.70
N TYR A 24 -6.98 -5.39 -27.18
CA TYR A 24 -7.25 -6.38 -26.13
C TYR A 24 -7.66 -5.76 -24.79
N PHE A 25 -7.42 -4.47 -24.59
CA PHE A 25 -7.80 -3.75 -23.37
C PHE A 25 -9.21 -3.17 -23.39
N LYS A 26 -9.85 -3.14 -24.56
CA LYS A 26 -11.17 -2.53 -24.74
C LYS A 26 -12.26 -3.36 -24.10
N SER A 27 -13.18 -2.67 -23.45
CA SER A 27 -14.44 -3.17 -22.93
C SER A 27 -15.58 -2.98 -23.95
N GLY A 28 -16.76 -3.52 -23.64
CA GLY A 28 -17.99 -3.31 -24.43
C GLY A 28 -18.52 -4.58 -25.11
N ASP A 29 -18.02 -5.76 -24.76
CA ASP A 29 -18.59 -7.03 -25.22
C ASP A 29 -19.87 -7.35 -24.45
N MET A 30 -21.00 -6.99 -25.05
CA MET A 30 -22.32 -7.14 -24.43
C MET A 30 -22.72 -8.61 -24.18
N ALA A 31 -22.05 -9.57 -24.82
CA ALA A 31 -22.33 -11.00 -24.60
C ALA A 31 -21.71 -11.54 -23.30
N LYS A 32 -20.75 -10.82 -22.74
CA LYS A 32 -20.06 -11.18 -21.51
C LYS A 32 -20.61 -10.44 -20.29
N LYS A 33 -20.43 -11.05 -19.09
CA LYS A 33 -20.76 -10.40 -17.83
C LYS A 33 -19.80 -9.24 -17.57
N PRO A 34 -20.29 -8.05 -17.15
CA PRO A 34 -19.41 -6.90 -16.89
C PRO A 34 -18.57 -7.09 -15.64
N TYR A 35 -17.38 -6.51 -15.65
CA TYR A 35 -16.52 -6.31 -14.49
C TYR A 35 -15.85 -4.95 -14.62
N CYS A 36 -15.98 -4.10 -13.60
CA CYS A 36 -15.48 -2.73 -13.64
C CYS A 36 -14.56 -2.41 -12.47
N ILE A 37 -13.42 -1.81 -12.80
CA ILE A 37 -12.58 -1.05 -11.87
C ILE A 37 -12.42 0.36 -12.44
N VAL A 38 -12.62 1.38 -11.61
CA VAL A 38 -12.17 2.74 -11.93
C VAL A 38 -10.82 2.95 -11.28
N LEU A 39 -9.84 3.35 -12.07
CA LEU A 39 -8.50 3.59 -11.57
C LEU A 39 -8.52 4.74 -10.56
N PRO A 40 -7.90 4.65 -9.37
CA PRO A 40 -7.62 5.81 -8.54
C PRO A 40 -6.84 6.84 -9.37
N PRO A 41 -7.44 8.00 -9.68
CA PRO A 41 -6.83 8.92 -10.62
C PRO A 41 -5.60 9.59 -10.00
N PRO A 42 -4.38 9.33 -10.52
CA PRO A 42 -3.21 9.97 -9.96
C PRO A 42 -3.23 11.48 -10.19
N ASN A 43 -2.71 12.21 -9.22
CA ASN A 43 -2.53 13.65 -9.31
C ASN A 43 -1.50 14.00 -10.38
N VAL A 44 -1.82 14.95 -11.26
CA VAL A 44 -0.91 15.42 -12.34
C VAL A 44 0.21 16.33 -11.80
N THR A 45 0.77 15.99 -10.64
CA THR A 45 1.78 16.79 -9.93
C THR A 45 3.22 16.35 -10.15
N GLY A 46 3.43 15.24 -10.87
CA GLY A 46 4.75 14.69 -11.14
C GLY A 46 4.70 13.25 -11.65
N LYS A 47 5.87 12.61 -11.64
CA LYS A 47 6.00 11.20 -11.99
C LYS A 47 5.37 10.28 -10.95
N LEU A 48 4.89 9.13 -11.41
CA LEU A 48 4.44 8.05 -10.53
C LEU A 48 5.59 7.49 -9.71
N HIS A 49 5.30 7.10 -8.48
CA HIS A 49 6.24 6.46 -7.55
C HIS A 49 5.85 5.00 -7.26
N LEU A 50 6.66 4.27 -6.49
CA LEU A 50 6.43 2.86 -6.18
C LEU A 50 5.03 2.56 -5.61
N GLY A 51 4.45 3.45 -4.80
CA GLY A 51 3.09 3.28 -4.29
C GLY A 51 2.05 3.23 -5.41
N HIS A 52 2.16 4.11 -6.41
CA HIS A 52 1.30 4.07 -7.60
C HIS A 52 1.54 2.79 -8.42
N ALA A 53 2.81 2.40 -8.60
CA ALA A 53 3.13 1.16 -9.31
C ALA A 53 2.53 -0.08 -8.62
N TRP A 54 2.51 -0.09 -7.29
CA TRP A 54 1.87 -1.15 -6.50
C TRP A 54 0.36 -1.17 -6.71
N ASP A 55 -0.29 -0.03 -6.49
CA ASP A 55 -1.74 0.13 -6.64
C ASP A 55 -2.23 -0.35 -8.02
N VAL A 56 -1.64 0.18 -9.11
CA VAL A 56 -2.05 -0.22 -10.47
C VAL A 56 -1.70 -1.67 -10.81
N THR A 57 -0.64 -2.23 -10.22
CA THR A 57 -0.28 -3.64 -10.43
C THR A 57 -1.34 -4.57 -9.85
N LEU A 58 -1.85 -4.29 -8.64
CA LEU A 58 -2.91 -5.08 -8.02
C LEU A 58 -4.19 -5.06 -8.87
N GLN A 59 -4.55 -3.90 -9.39
CA GLN A 59 -5.71 -3.73 -10.26
C GLN A 59 -5.55 -4.49 -11.59
N ASP A 60 -4.38 -4.38 -12.22
CA ASP A 60 -4.11 -5.06 -13.49
C ASP A 60 -4.18 -6.59 -13.36
N ILE A 61 -3.70 -7.13 -12.24
CA ILE A 61 -3.82 -8.55 -11.93
C ILE A 61 -5.29 -8.98 -11.88
N ILE A 62 -6.13 -8.21 -11.19
CA ILE A 62 -7.57 -8.48 -11.11
C ILE A 62 -8.20 -8.43 -12.51
N ILE A 63 -7.93 -7.38 -13.25
CA ILE A 63 -8.51 -7.17 -14.58
C ILE A 63 -8.07 -8.27 -15.57
N ARG A 64 -6.79 -8.64 -15.61
CA ARG A 64 -6.30 -9.73 -16.46
C ARG A 64 -6.91 -11.05 -16.06
N TYR A 65 -6.97 -11.34 -14.76
CA TYR A 65 -7.60 -12.56 -14.25
C TYR A 65 -9.08 -12.63 -14.64
N LYS A 66 -9.86 -11.55 -14.43
CA LYS A 66 -11.27 -11.51 -14.78
C LYS A 66 -11.52 -11.55 -16.29
N ARG A 67 -10.67 -10.92 -17.10
CA ARG A 67 -10.72 -11.05 -18.56
C ARG A 67 -10.52 -12.49 -19.01
N MET A 68 -9.54 -13.18 -18.45
CA MET A 68 -9.31 -14.61 -18.71
C MET A 68 -10.42 -15.51 -18.15
N GLU A 69 -11.16 -15.10 -17.11
CA GLU A 69 -12.38 -15.76 -16.66
C GLU A 69 -13.60 -15.52 -17.58
N GLY A 70 -13.46 -14.74 -18.63
CA GLY A 70 -14.47 -14.48 -19.64
C GLY A 70 -15.39 -13.29 -19.33
N TYR A 71 -14.99 -12.38 -18.43
CA TYR A 71 -15.73 -11.16 -18.19
C TYR A 71 -15.41 -10.09 -19.25
N ASP A 72 -16.39 -9.20 -19.47
CA ASP A 72 -16.19 -7.92 -20.16
C ASP A 72 -15.62 -6.90 -19.17
N CYS A 73 -14.32 -6.69 -19.21
CA CYS A 73 -13.61 -5.89 -18.21
C CYS A 73 -13.45 -4.45 -18.67
N LEU A 74 -14.08 -3.52 -17.96
CA LEU A 74 -13.77 -2.09 -18.04
C LEU A 74 -12.79 -1.72 -16.92
N TRP A 75 -11.55 -1.46 -17.28
CA TRP A 75 -10.61 -0.77 -16.39
C TRP A 75 -10.45 0.66 -16.89
N LEU A 76 -11.19 1.57 -16.24
CA LEU A 76 -11.34 2.95 -16.68
C LEU A 76 -10.13 3.77 -16.19
N PRO A 77 -9.29 4.32 -17.09
CA PRO A 77 -8.20 5.21 -16.73
C PRO A 77 -8.67 6.63 -16.48
N GLY A 78 -7.86 7.38 -15.76
CA GLY A 78 -8.01 8.82 -15.64
C GLY A 78 -7.02 9.43 -14.69
N MET A 79 -7.10 10.76 -14.56
CA MET A 79 -6.19 11.55 -13.74
C MET A 79 -6.96 12.61 -12.98
N ASP A 80 -6.39 13.03 -11.84
CA ASP A 80 -6.96 14.09 -11.01
C ASP A 80 -6.22 15.41 -11.23
N HIS A 81 -6.99 16.50 -11.35
CA HIS A 81 -6.45 17.85 -11.48
C HIS A 81 -5.72 18.33 -10.22
N ALA A 82 -6.01 17.74 -9.06
CA ALA A 82 -5.34 17.94 -7.77
C ALA A 82 -5.18 19.44 -7.41
N ALA A 83 -6.29 20.14 -7.33
CA ALA A 83 -6.39 21.60 -7.20
C ALA A 83 -5.19 22.30 -6.50
N ILE A 84 -5.11 22.20 -5.19
CA ILE A 84 -4.06 22.86 -4.38
C ILE A 84 -2.65 22.38 -4.73
N ALA A 85 -2.47 21.09 -5.02
CA ALA A 85 -1.15 20.53 -5.24
C ALA A 85 -0.60 20.91 -6.62
N THR A 86 -1.42 20.93 -7.66
CA THR A 86 -1.05 21.37 -9.02
C THR A 86 -0.82 22.87 -9.05
N GLU A 87 -1.71 23.66 -8.43
CA GLU A 87 -1.56 25.12 -8.34
C GLU A 87 -0.22 25.48 -7.68
N ALA A 88 0.14 24.85 -6.56
CA ALA A 88 1.40 25.10 -5.87
C ALA A 88 2.63 24.80 -6.78
N LYS A 89 2.54 23.78 -7.64
CA LYS A 89 3.62 23.45 -8.60
C LYS A 89 3.75 24.49 -9.70
N VAL A 90 2.62 24.96 -10.24
CA VAL A 90 2.61 25.98 -11.27
C VAL A 90 3.07 27.33 -10.72
N VAL A 91 2.65 27.70 -9.51
CA VAL A 91 3.14 28.90 -8.81
C VAL A 91 4.65 28.84 -8.62
N ALA A 92 5.21 27.70 -8.19
CA ALA A 92 6.65 27.52 -8.06
C ALA A 92 7.36 27.68 -9.41
N ARG A 93 6.84 27.05 -10.48
CA ARG A 93 7.37 27.19 -11.87
C ARG A 93 7.34 28.63 -12.37
N LEU A 94 6.27 29.36 -12.12
CA LEU A 94 6.18 30.79 -12.46
C LEU A 94 7.22 31.62 -11.71
N LYS A 95 7.37 31.37 -10.40
CA LYS A 95 8.36 32.06 -9.56
C LYS A 95 9.79 31.80 -10.05
N ASP A 96 10.13 30.58 -10.42
CA ASP A 96 11.44 30.21 -10.99
C ASP A 96 11.70 30.95 -12.33
N ASN A 97 10.63 31.29 -13.05
CA ASN A 97 10.67 32.08 -14.28
C ASN A 97 10.55 33.61 -14.03
N GLY A 98 10.62 34.07 -12.77
CA GLY A 98 10.54 35.47 -12.39
C GLY A 98 9.16 36.09 -12.52
N LYS A 99 8.09 35.29 -12.59
CA LYS A 99 6.70 35.72 -12.70
C LYS A 99 5.93 35.49 -11.39
N ASN A 100 4.91 36.31 -11.15
CA ASN A 100 3.99 36.16 -10.02
C ASN A 100 2.58 35.81 -10.52
N LYS A 101 1.90 34.90 -9.87
CA LYS A 101 0.54 34.46 -10.19
C LYS A 101 -0.44 35.63 -10.38
N TYR A 102 -0.39 36.62 -9.51
CA TYR A 102 -1.32 37.77 -9.55
C TYR A 102 -0.98 38.77 -10.65
N GLU A 103 0.28 38.84 -11.09
CA GLU A 103 0.71 39.70 -12.19
C GLU A 103 0.30 39.14 -13.55
N VAL A 104 0.36 37.81 -13.72
CA VAL A 104 -0.07 37.16 -14.98
C VAL A 104 -1.59 37.12 -15.12
N GLY A 105 -2.34 37.16 -14.00
CA GLY A 105 -3.79 37.09 -14.01
C GLY A 105 -4.34 35.68 -14.16
N ARG A 106 -5.66 35.51 -13.90
CA ARG A 106 -6.31 34.22 -13.80
C ARG A 106 -6.26 33.42 -15.10
N ASP A 107 -6.54 34.04 -16.23
CA ASP A 107 -6.64 33.33 -17.52
C ASP A 107 -5.29 32.76 -17.95
N GLU A 108 -4.21 33.58 -17.96
CA GLU A 108 -2.85 33.10 -18.28
C GLU A 108 -2.37 32.04 -17.28
N PHE A 109 -2.72 32.20 -15.99
CA PHE A 109 -2.38 31.19 -14.97
C PHE A 109 -3.05 29.84 -15.25
N LEU A 110 -4.33 29.83 -15.63
CA LEU A 110 -5.05 28.61 -15.99
C LEU A 110 -4.47 27.95 -17.25
N GLU A 111 -4.03 28.72 -18.23
CA GLU A 111 -3.31 28.18 -19.40
C GLU A 111 -2.01 27.46 -19.00
N GLU A 112 -1.24 28.04 -18.07
CA GLU A 112 -0.04 27.40 -17.53
C GLU A 112 -0.36 26.10 -16.74
N CYS A 113 -1.49 26.06 -16.00
CA CYS A 113 -1.97 24.85 -15.35
C CYS A 113 -2.32 23.76 -16.36
N TRP A 114 -2.98 24.10 -17.47
CA TRP A 114 -3.28 23.14 -18.55
C TRP A 114 -2.03 22.63 -19.27
N LYS A 115 -1.03 23.49 -19.51
CA LYS A 115 0.27 23.06 -20.07
C LYS A 115 0.95 22.06 -19.13
N TRP A 116 1.03 22.40 -17.84
CA TRP A 116 1.57 21.51 -16.82
C TRP A 116 0.85 20.16 -16.81
N THR A 117 -0.47 20.16 -16.80
CA THR A 117 -1.31 18.96 -16.78
C THR A 117 -1.05 18.07 -18.00
N ASN A 118 -1.01 18.63 -19.20
CA ASN A 118 -0.79 17.88 -20.42
C ASN A 118 0.61 17.23 -20.46
N GLU A 119 1.65 17.97 -20.02
CA GLU A 119 3.01 17.45 -19.90
C GLU A 119 3.06 16.23 -18.96
N HIS A 120 2.48 16.34 -17.76
CA HIS A 120 2.54 15.27 -16.76
C HIS A 120 1.62 14.10 -17.08
N ALA A 121 0.47 14.35 -17.68
CA ALA A 121 -0.42 13.30 -18.16
C ALA A 121 0.26 12.39 -19.20
N SER A 122 1.06 12.96 -20.11
CA SER A 122 1.83 12.18 -21.08
C SER A 122 2.87 11.29 -20.39
N ILE A 123 3.60 11.84 -19.42
CA ILE A 123 4.58 11.08 -18.64
C ILE A 123 3.92 9.92 -17.90
N ILE A 124 2.76 10.16 -17.27
CA ILE A 124 2.02 9.13 -16.54
C ILE A 124 1.58 7.98 -17.47
N ARG A 125 1.06 8.30 -18.66
CA ARG A 125 0.68 7.26 -19.66
C ARG A 125 1.89 6.43 -20.11
N GLU A 126 3.04 7.07 -20.35
CA GLU A 126 4.27 6.35 -20.68
C GLU A 126 4.72 5.43 -19.55
N GLN A 127 4.56 5.87 -18.32
CA GLN A 127 4.86 5.08 -17.12
C GLN A 127 3.92 3.87 -17.00
N TRP A 128 2.64 4.03 -17.24
CA TRP A 128 1.68 2.91 -17.28
C TRP A 128 2.02 1.92 -18.39
N ALA A 129 2.40 2.42 -19.58
CA ALA A 129 2.80 1.56 -20.69
C ALA A 129 4.03 0.70 -20.35
N LYS A 130 5.06 1.28 -19.71
CA LYS A 130 6.24 0.55 -19.27
C LYS A 130 5.92 -0.54 -18.23
N LEU A 131 4.96 -0.29 -17.34
CA LEU A 131 4.47 -1.30 -16.40
C LEU A 131 3.59 -2.38 -17.05
N GLY A 132 3.16 -2.19 -18.28
CA GLY A 132 2.28 -3.13 -18.98
C GLY A 132 0.83 -3.09 -18.50
N ILE A 133 0.35 -1.93 -18.06
CA ILE A 133 -0.98 -1.76 -17.46
C ILE A 133 -2.08 -1.76 -18.52
N SER A 134 -3.07 -2.65 -18.39
CA SER A 134 -4.06 -2.95 -19.43
C SER A 134 -5.33 -2.08 -19.37
N LEU A 135 -5.16 -0.76 -19.34
CA LEU A 135 -6.21 0.26 -19.26
C LEU A 135 -6.98 0.42 -20.58
N ASP A 136 -8.31 0.64 -20.50
CA ASP A 136 -9.13 1.00 -21.67
C ASP A 136 -9.09 2.51 -21.93
N TYR A 137 -8.05 2.99 -22.61
CA TYR A 137 -7.86 4.40 -22.94
C TYR A 137 -8.99 5.00 -23.81
N SER A 138 -9.85 4.20 -24.44
CA SER A 138 -11.02 4.72 -25.15
C SER A 138 -12.06 5.34 -24.22
N LYS A 139 -11.92 5.12 -22.90
CA LYS A 139 -12.77 5.61 -21.84
C LYS A 139 -12.05 6.52 -20.84
N GLU A 140 -10.84 6.96 -21.17
CA GLU A 140 -10.04 7.82 -20.29
C GLU A 140 -10.78 9.10 -19.92
N ARG A 141 -10.70 9.48 -18.64
CA ARG A 141 -11.36 10.66 -18.07
C ARG A 141 -10.36 11.54 -17.31
N PHE A 142 -10.76 12.77 -17.12
CA PHE A 142 -10.03 13.75 -16.31
C PHE A 142 -11.01 14.48 -15.40
N THR A 143 -10.65 14.70 -14.15
CA THR A 143 -11.58 15.30 -13.16
C THR A 143 -12.04 16.71 -13.51
N LEU A 144 -11.39 17.43 -14.43
CA LEU A 144 -11.86 18.70 -15.00
C LEU A 144 -12.39 18.58 -16.46
N ASP A 145 -12.65 17.37 -16.97
CA ASP A 145 -13.33 17.24 -18.26
C ASP A 145 -14.77 17.75 -18.20
N LYS A 146 -15.34 18.06 -19.35
CA LYS A 146 -16.68 18.66 -19.44
C LYS A 146 -17.76 17.84 -18.73
N GLY A 147 -17.72 16.51 -18.83
CA GLY A 147 -18.70 15.64 -18.20
C GLY A 147 -18.59 15.65 -16.68
N LEU A 148 -17.38 15.65 -16.14
CA LEU A 148 -17.13 15.78 -14.69
C LEU A 148 -17.51 17.18 -14.20
N GLU A 149 -17.20 18.23 -14.96
CA GLU A 149 -17.61 19.61 -14.63
C GLU A 149 -19.13 19.73 -14.50
N ASP A 150 -19.89 19.17 -15.45
CA ASP A 150 -21.35 19.17 -15.43
C ASP A 150 -21.91 18.37 -14.25
N ALA A 151 -21.31 17.21 -13.95
CA ALA A 151 -21.65 16.40 -12.79
C ALA A 151 -21.43 17.16 -11.47
N VAL A 152 -20.27 17.80 -11.32
CA VAL A 152 -19.92 18.60 -10.13
C VAL A 152 -20.90 19.75 -9.92
N LYS A 153 -21.20 20.51 -10.97
CA LYS A 153 -22.19 21.60 -10.91
C LYS A 153 -23.57 21.08 -10.50
N LYS A 154 -23.98 19.98 -11.10
CA LYS A 154 -25.27 19.33 -10.77
C LYS A 154 -25.34 18.94 -9.29
N VAL A 155 -24.30 18.28 -8.76
CA VAL A 155 -24.27 17.86 -7.35
C VAL A 155 -24.32 19.07 -6.43
N PHE A 156 -23.53 20.11 -6.71
CA PHE A 156 -23.53 21.31 -5.88
C PHE A 156 -24.91 21.95 -5.80
N VAL A 157 -25.58 22.13 -6.95
CA VAL A 157 -26.92 22.73 -7.03
C VAL A 157 -27.96 21.85 -6.36
N ASP A 158 -27.93 20.54 -6.59
CA ASP A 158 -28.88 19.59 -5.96
C ASP A 158 -28.74 19.58 -4.44
N TYR A 159 -27.49 19.54 -3.95
CA TYR A 159 -27.22 19.57 -2.50
C TYR A 159 -27.61 20.91 -1.86
N TYR A 160 -27.39 22.02 -2.55
CA TYR A 160 -27.85 23.33 -2.09
C TYR A 160 -29.37 23.38 -1.98
N ASN A 161 -30.08 22.92 -3.02
CA ASN A 161 -31.55 22.89 -3.02
C ASN A 161 -32.14 21.95 -1.95
N LYS A 162 -31.43 20.88 -1.60
CA LYS A 162 -31.77 19.98 -0.49
C LYS A 162 -31.38 20.55 0.89
N GLY A 163 -30.71 21.70 0.95
CA GLY A 163 -30.18 22.29 2.19
C GLY A 163 -29.02 21.52 2.80
N LEU A 164 -28.36 20.64 2.03
CA LEU A 164 -27.14 19.92 2.40
C LEU A 164 -25.88 20.80 2.25
N ILE A 165 -25.87 21.70 1.27
CA ILE A 165 -24.82 22.71 1.11
C ILE A 165 -25.33 24.05 1.65
N TYR A 166 -24.48 24.74 2.37
CA TYR A 166 -24.76 26.10 2.89
C TYR A 166 -23.48 26.93 2.93
N ARG A 167 -23.63 28.24 2.91
CA ARG A 167 -22.56 29.22 3.13
C ARG A 167 -22.64 29.78 4.54
N GLY A 168 -21.55 29.73 5.29
CA GLY A 168 -21.54 30.18 6.70
C GLY A 168 -20.16 30.60 7.18
N GLU A 169 -20.15 31.37 8.28
CA GLU A 169 -18.93 31.72 8.99
C GLU A 169 -18.64 30.66 10.05
N LYS A 170 -17.54 29.94 9.84
CA LYS A 170 -17.03 28.98 10.81
C LYS A 170 -15.52 29.08 10.93
N ILE A 171 -15.01 28.61 12.05
CA ILE A 171 -13.58 28.44 12.20
C ILE A 171 -13.11 27.28 11.31
N ILE A 172 -12.05 27.52 10.56
CA ILE A 172 -11.45 26.57 9.62
C ILE A 172 -9.94 26.51 9.81
N ASN A 173 -9.31 25.46 9.36
CA ASN A 173 -7.86 25.39 9.22
C ASN A 173 -7.46 26.20 7.98
N TRP A 174 -6.59 27.17 8.17
CA TRP A 174 -6.11 28.05 7.10
C TRP A 174 -4.61 27.83 6.86
N ASP A 175 -4.24 27.67 5.59
CA ASP A 175 -2.84 27.65 5.18
C ASP A 175 -2.41 29.08 4.80
N PRO A 176 -1.58 29.76 5.61
CA PRO A 176 -1.21 31.14 5.37
C PRO A 176 -0.24 31.32 4.18
N VAL A 177 0.44 30.26 3.75
CA VAL A 177 1.35 30.28 2.59
C VAL A 177 0.58 30.09 1.30
N ALA A 178 -0.30 29.10 1.24
CA ALA A 178 -1.19 28.88 0.11
C ALA A 178 -2.39 29.86 0.10
N LYS A 179 -2.67 30.54 1.18
CA LYS A 179 -3.80 31.46 1.40
C LYS A 179 -5.13 30.80 1.06
N THR A 180 -5.35 29.59 1.60
CA THR A 180 -6.55 28.79 1.34
C THR A 180 -6.95 27.95 2.54
N ALA A 181 -8.25 27.60 2.59
CA ALA A 181 -8.80 26.66 3.54
C ALA A 181 -8.25 25.24 3.33
N LEU A 182 -8.08 24.49 4.43
CA LEU A 182 -7.73 23.09 4.47
C LEU A 182 -8.84 22.28 5.14
N SER A 183 -9.01 21.04 4.70
CA SER A 183 -9.78 20.04 5.45
C SER A 183 -8.99 19.60 6.69
N ASN A 184 -9.68 19.10 7.72
CA ASN A 184 -9.01 18.62 8.94
C ASN A 184 -8.01 17.49 8.65
N GLU A 185 -8.32 16.66 7.68
CA GLU A 185 -7.50 15.52 7.25
C GLU A 185 -6.21 15.96 6.53
N GLU A 186 -6.14 17.19 6.01
CA GLU A 186 -4.96 17.80 5.36
C GLU A 186 -3.99 18.43 6.35
N VAL A 187 -4.28 18.32 7.66
CA VAL A 187 -3.44 18.85 8.74
C VAL A 187 -2.60 17.73 9.35
N ILE A 188 -1.28 17.90 9.33
CA ILE A 188 -0.33 16.95 9.94
C ILE A 188 0.18 17.55 11.25
N TYR A 189 -0.04 16.85 12.35
CA TYR A 189 0.47 17.26 13.65
C TYR A 189 1.92 16.83 13.83
N LYS A 190 2.77 17.76 14.29
CA LYS A 190 4.18 17.54 14.58
C LYS A 190 4.52 18.02 15.97
N GLU A 191 5.37 17.29 16.65
CA GLU A 191 5.96 17.75 17.91
C GLU A 191 6.90 18.93 17.68
N GLU A 192 6.62 20.05 18.35
CA GLU A 192 7.44 21.23 18.34
C GLU A 192 7.76 21.70 19.77
N LYS A 193 8.91 22.34 19.92
CA LYS A 193 9.30 23.00 21.17
C LYS A 193 8.59 24.34 21.26
N GLY A 194 7.88 24.55 22.33
CA GLY A 194 7.17 25.80 22.66
C GLY A 194 7.30 26.13 24.13
N ALA A 195 6.46 27.01 24.59
CA ALA A 195 6.34 27.35 26.00
C ALA A 195 4.91 27.72 26.36
N PHE A 196 4.54 27.52 27.60
CA PHE A 196 3.40 28.23 28.23
C PHE A 196 3.89 29.58 28.76
N TYR A 197 3.21 30.63 28.35
CA TYR A 197 3.39 31.99 28.83
C TYR A 197 2.27 32.30 29.81
N HIS A 198 2.61 32.58 31.03
CA HIS A 198 1.69 32.92 32.11
C HIS A 198 1.48 34.41 32.19
N LEU A 199 0.26 34.87 31.95
CA LEU A 199 -0.09 36.26 31.78
C LEU A 199 -1.02 36.73 32.92
N LYS A 200 -0.76 37.92 33.46
CA LYS A 200 -1.62 38.56 34.47
C LYS A 200 -2.79 39.28 33.80
N TYR A 201 -3.98 38.75 33.95
CA TYR A 201 -5.23 39.48 33.57
C TYR A 201 -5.79 40.14 34.82
N LYS A 202 -5.52 41.47 34.98
CA LYS A 202 -5.92 42.21 36.17
C LYS A 202 -7.44 42.42 36.23
N LEU A 203 -8.02 42.25 37.41
CA LEU A 203 -9.42 42.57 37.63
C LEU A 203 -9.63 44.09 37.53
N GLU A 204 -10.72 44.51 36.89
CA GLU A 204 -11.13 45.91 36.85
C GLU A 204 -11.25 46.48 38.26
N ASP A 205 -10.66 47.63 38.48
CA ASP A 205 -10.67 48.37 39.76
C ASP A 205 -10.07 47.61 40.98
N SER A 206 -9.13 46.66 40.75
CA SER A 206 -8.48 45.88 41.81
C SER A 206 -7.07 45.45 41.41
N ASP A 207 -6.20 45.24 42.41
CA ASP A 207 -4.87 44.63 42.19
C ASP A 207 -4.89 43.10 42.03
N LYS A 208 -6.06 42.46 42.18
CA LYS A 208 -6.25 41.03 41.96
C LYS A 208 -6.11 40.72 40.44
N PHE A 209 -5.60 39.55 40.11
CA PHE A 209 -5.45 39.11 38.73
C PHE A 209 -5.76 37.64 38.59
N ILE A 210 -6.08 37.22 37.37
CA ILE A 210 -6.15 35.83 36.97
C ILE A 210 -4.85 35.50 36.21
N ASP A 211 -4.20 34.36 36.57
CA ASP A 211 -3.09 33.78 35.82
C ASP A 211 -3.65 32.96 34.66
N VAL A 212 -3.38 33.41 33.43
CA VAL A 212 -3.80 32.74 32.19
C VAL A 212 -2.58 32.23 31.47
N ALA A 213 -2.50 30.92 31.28
CA ALA A 213 -1.40 30.28 30.57
C ALA A 213 -1.77 29.99 29.09
N THR A 214 -0.93 30.44 28.17
CA THR A 214 -1.13 30.22 26.73
C THR A 214 0.16 29.84 26.02
N THR A 215 0.06 29.02 24.98
CA THR A 215 1.17 28.74 24.05
C THR A 215 1.27 29.78 22.93
N ARG A 216 0.23 30.63 22.79
CA ARG A 216 0.10 31.57 21.69
C ARG A 216 -0.22 32.99 22.21
N PRO A 217 0.75 33.65 22.88
CA PRO A 217 0.50 35.00 23.46
C PRO A 217 0.15 36.05 22.40
N GLU A 218 0.58 35.89 21.15
CA GLU A 218 0.24 36.78 20.03
C GLU A 218 -1.25 36.81 19.72
N THR A 219 -2.03 35.81 20.18
CA THR A 219 -3.50 35.81 19.93
C THR A 219 -4.29 36.60 20.96
N LEU A 220 -3.64 37.18 22.00
CA LEU A 220 -4.32 37.93 23.08
C LEU A 220 -5.20 39.08 22.55
N PHE A 221 -4.84 39.72 21.43
CA PHE A 221 -5.62 40.78 20.82
C PHE A 221 -7.06 40.36 20.45
N GLY A 222 -7.26 39.05 20.20
CA GLY A 222 -8.55 38.46 19.88
C GLY A 222 -9.33 37.91 21.08
N ASP A 223 -8.82 38.04 22.32
CA ASP A 223 -9.47 37.48 23.49
C ASP A 223 -10.77 38.26 23.82
N MET A 224 -11.85 37.54 24.04
CA MET A 224 -13.19 38.06 24.28
C MET A 224 -13.74 37.74 25.68
N ALA A 225 -13.13 36.78 26.37
CA ALA A 225 -13.46 36.36 27.72
C ALA A 225 -12.31 35.61 28.37
N VAL A 226 -12.38 35.45 29.69
CA VAL A 226 -11.66 34.44 30.44
C VAL A 226 -12.69 33.46 30.99
N ALA A 227 -12.56 32.18 30.65
CA ALA A 227 -13.40 31.11 31.16
C ALA A 227 -12.78 30.46 32.39
N VAL A 228 -13.60 30.16 33.39
CA VAL A 228 -13.25 29.41 34.58
C VAL A 228 -14.32 28.35 34.84
N ASN A 229 -14.02 27.31 35.60
CA ASN A 229 -15.03 26.34 35.96
C ASN A 229 -15.96 26.89 37.04
N GLU A 230 -17.26 26.60 36.95
CA GLU A 230 -18.26 27.06 37.93
C GLU A 230 -17.99 26.56 39.36
N ASN A 231 -17.30 25.41 39.49
CA ASN A 231 -16.95 24.77 40.74
C ASN A 231 -15.58 25.16 41.27
N ASP A 232 -14.83 26.03 40.56
CA ASP A 232 -13.48 26.44 40.97
C ASP A 232 -13.53 27.58 41.98
N GLU A 233 -13.35 27.26 43.25
CA GLU A 233 -13.38 28.22 44.35
C GLU A 233 -12.30 29.32 44.21
N ARG A 234 -11.22 29.08 43.47
CA ARG A 234 -10.14 30.07 43.27
C ARG A 234 -10.63 31.32 42.53
N TYR A 235 -11.60 31.14 41.66
CA TYR A 235 -12.07 32.20 40.76
C TYR A 235 -13.49 32.66 41.07
N LYS A 236 -14.13 32.19 42.11
CA LYS A 236 -15.51 32.52 42.47
C LYS A 236 -15.75 34.02 42.57
N ASP A 237 -14.80 34.77 43.16
CA ASP A 237 -14.87 36.22 43.28
C ASP A 237 -14.72 36.97 41.96
N PHE A 238 -14.24 36.31 40.91
CA PHE A 238 -14.01 36.95 39.61
C PHE A 238 -15.17 36.72 38.63
N VAL A 239 -15.96 35.69 38.80
CA VAL A 239 -17.08 35.37 37.90
C VAL A 239 -18.06 36.54 37.78
N GLY A 240 -18.41 36.89 36.55
CA GLY A 240 -19.31 37.97 36.21
C GLY A 240 -18.69 39.37 36.31
N LYS A 241 -17.40 39.48 36.66
CA LYS A 241 -16.64 40.73 36.62
C LYS A 241 -15.81 40.83 35.35
N ASN A 242 -15.25 42.01 35.10
CA ASN A 242 -14.35 42.21 33.98
C ASN A 242 -12.88 42.10 34.43
N VAL A 243 -12.05 41.58 33.54
CA VAL A 243 -10.60 41.73 33.60
C VAL A 243 -10.12 42.63 32.48
N ILE A 244 -8.98 43.28 32.70
CA ILE A 244 -8.34 44.14 31.71
C ILE A 244 -7.38 43.26 30.86
N LEU A 245 -7.64 43.25 29.57
CA LEU A 245 -6.79 42.55 28.61
C LEU A 245 -5.43 43.26 28.52
N PRO A 246 -4.31 42.54 28.76
CA PRO A 246 -2.97 43.13 28.68
C PRO A 246 -2.71 43.82 27.33
N ILE A 247 -1.87 44.87 27.34
CA ILE A 247 -1.44 45.64 26.15
C ILE A 247 -2.58 46.46 25.51
N VAL A 248 -3.78 45.89 25.40
CA VAL A 248 -4.93 46.47 24.66
C VAL A 248 -5.83 47.31 25.58
N ASP A 249 -5.75 47.14 26.89
CA ASP A 249 -6.60 47.78 27.90
C ASP A 249 -8.10 47.57 27.69
N ARG A 250 -8.49 46.54 26.90
CA ARG A 250 -9.90 46.19 26.67
C ARG A 250 -10.45 45.42 27.86
N LYS A 251 -11.67 45.76 28.29
CA LYS A 251 -12.41 45.02 29.31
C LYS A 251 -13.05 43.78 28.70
N ILE A 252 -12.79 42.60 29.27
CA ILE A 252 -13.40 41.32 28.86
C ILE A 252 -14.00 40.62 30.10
N PRO A 253 -15.15 39.94 29.96
CA PRO A 253 -15.82 39.29 31.09
C PRO A 253 -15.12 38.00 31.52
N VAL A 254 -15.24 37.69 32.82
CA VAL A 254 -14.94 36.36 33.35
C VAL A 254 -16.25 35.56 33.36
N ILE A 255 -16.26 34.48 32.57
CA ILE A 255 -17.43 33.61 32.37
C ILE A 255 -17.18 32.22 32.97
N THR A 256 -18.26 31.48 33.23
CA THR A 256 -18.17 30.08 33.63
C THR A 256 -18.45 29.17 32.44
N ASP A 257 -17.53 28.23 32.15
CA ASP A 257 -17.73 27.26 31.10
C ASP A 257 -17.01 25.93 31.47
N PRO A 258 -17.63 24.78 31.22
CA PRO A 258 -17.02 23.48 31.48
C PRO A 258 -15.75 23.20 30.65
N HIS A 259 -15.47 23.98 29.63
CA HIS A 259 -14.21 23.96 28.87
C HIS A 259 -12.99 24.23 29.77
N ALA A 260 -13.14 25.08 30.78
CA ALA A 260 -12.09 25.33 31.76
C ALA A 260 -11.98 24.16 32.76
N ASP A 261 -10.93 23.39 32.65
CA ASP A 261 -10.67 22.24 33.48
C ASP A 261 -9.88 22.67 34.73
N MET A 262 -10.47 22.51 35.94
CA MET A 262 -9.89 22.94 37.21
C MET A 262 -8.54 22.24 37.53
N GLU A 263 -8.33 21.08 36.99
CA GLU A 263 -7.14 20.23 37.24
C GLU A 263 -6.02 20.50 36.26
N LYS A 264 -6.28 21.28 35.20
CA LYS A 264 -5.30 21.55 34.15
C LYS A 264 -4.78 22.99 34.23
N GLY A 265 -3.45 23.14 34.18
CA GLY A 265 -2.78 24.44 34.18
C GLY A 265 -3.20 25.32 35.33
N THR A 266 -3.62 26.54 35.00
CA THR A 266 -4.11 27.53 35.99
C THR A 266 -5.60 27.33 36.38
N GLY A 267 -6.36 26.54 35.63
CA GLY A 267 -7.80 26.40 35.73
C GLY A 267 -8.57 27.55 35.07
N ALA A 268 -7.89 28.56 34.56
CA ALA A 268 -8.46 29.68 33.81
C ALA A 268 -7.98 29.67 32.37
N VAL A 269 -8.88 29.82 31.41
CA VAL A 269 -8.59 29.75 29.98
C VAL A 269 -9.02 31.06 29.31
N LYS A 270 -8.11 31.67 28.57
CA LYS A 270 -8.47 32.80 27.69
C LYS A 270 -9.31 32.29 26.52
N ILE A 271 -10.31 33.00 26.11
CA ILE A 271 -11.20 32.61 25.01
C ILE A 271 -11.00 33.54 23.83
N THR A 272 -10.46 32.99 22.76
CA THR A 272 -10.17 33.66 21.49
C THR A 272 -11.02 33.05 20.35
N PRO A 273 -12.30 33.37 20.25
CA PRO A 273 -13.26 32.65 19.41
C PRO A 273 -12.90 32.62 17.90
N ALA A 274 -12.07 33.53 17.42
CA ALA A 274 -11.70 33.61 16.01
C ALA A 274 -10.45 32.79 15.65
N HIS A 275 -9.66 32.31 16.64
CA HIS A 275 -8.34 31.71 16.41
C HIS A 275 -8.07 30.41 17.17
N ASP A 276 -9.08 29.83 17.81
CA ASP A 276 -9.03 28.51 18.42
C ASP A 276 -10.36 27.78 18.24
N PRO A 277 -10.40 26.53 17.78
CA PRO A 277 -11.62 25.75 17.54
C PRO A 277 -12.45 25.51 18.82
N ASN A 278 -11.80 25.29 19.99
CA ASN A 278 -12.49 25.05 21.23
C ASN A 278 -13.06 26.37 21.77
N ASP A 279 -12.30 27.46 21.68
CA ASP A 279 -12.75 28.81 22.08
C ASP A 279 -13.89 29.32 21.18
N TYR A 280 -13.90 28.86 19.89
CA TYR A 280 -15.02 29.16 18.98
C TYR A 280 -16.32 28.56 19.50
N GLU A 281 -16.32 27.31 19.97
CA GLU A 281 -17.51 26.69 20.57
C GLU A 281 -17.95 27.35 21.87
N VAL A 282 -17.00 27.76 22.74
CA VAL A 282 -17.28 28.57 23.90
C VAL A 282 -17.90 29.90 23.47
N GLY A 283 -17.33 30.54 22.46
CA GLY A 283 -17.83 31.79 21.89
C GLY A 283 -19.27 31.67 21.38
N LEU A 284 -19.65 30.57 20.77
CA LEU A 284 -21.02 30.28 20.32
C LEU A 284 -21.97 30.15 21.52
N ARG A 285 -21.59 29.41 22.58
CA ARG A 285 -22.41 29.21 23.77
C ARG A 285 -22.69 30.51 24.54
N HIS A 286 -21.69 31.38 24.58
CA HIS A 286 -21.73 32.64 25.31
C HIS A 286 -22.00 33.88 24.44
N ASN A 287 -22.29 33.68 23.15
CA ASN A 287 -22.52 34.72 22.16
C ASN A 287 -21.41 35.81 22.14
N LEU A 288 -20.15 35.38 22.23
CA LEU A 288 -18.97 36.25 22.17
C LEU A 288 -18.67 36.71 20.75
N THR A 289 -18.11 37.89 20.61
CA THR A 289 -17.63 38.39 19.30
C THR A 289 -16.47 37.57 18.77
N LYS A 290 -16.44 37.32 17.45
CA LYS A 290 -15.37 36.63 16.77
C LYS A 290 -14.43 37.64 16.13
N LEU A 291 -13.48 38.19 16.90
CA LEU A 291 -12.55 39.21 16.42
C LEU A 291 -11.35 38.54 15.70
N VAL A 292 -11.34 38.60 14.37
CA VAL A 292 -10.21 38.16 13.56
C VAL A 292 -9.07 39.18 13.66
N ILE A 293 -7.89 38.72 14.04
CA ILE A 293 -6.71 39.56 14.32
C ILE A 293 -5.55 39.34 13.34
N MET A 294 -5.72 38.49 12.38
CA MET A 294 -4.69 38.16 11.37
C MET A 294 -5.22 38.30 9.95
N ASN A 295 -4.33 38.70 9.04
CA ASN A 295 -4.55 38.69 7.60
C ASN A 295 -4.44 37.25 7.02
N ASP A 296 -4.72 37.09 5.72
CA ASP A 296 -4.67 35.79 5.02
C ASP A 296 -3.28 35.15 4.99
N ASP A 297 -2.21 35.91 5.17
CA ASP A 297 -0.83 35.45 5.29
C ASP A 297 -0.36 35.27 6.74
N ALA A 298 -1.29 35.30 7.68
CA ALA A 298 -1.08 35.28 9.14
C ALA A 298 -0.20 36.41 9.68
N THR A 299 -0.10 37.54 8.97
CA THR A 299 0.41 38.76 9.56
C THR A 299 -0.68 39.42 10.42
N MET A 300 -0.29 40.13 11.47
CA MET A 300 -1.23 40.83 12.35
C MET A 300 -1.97 41.92 11.59
N ASN A 301 -3.29 42.04 11.79
CA ASN A 301 -4.11 43.07 11.11
C ASN A 301 -4.34 44.31 11.99
N GLU A 302 -5.14 45.27 11.51
CA GLU A 302 -5.43 46.53 12.17
C GLU A 302 -6.09 46.39 13.57
N ASN A 303 -6.71 45.26 13.87
CA ASN A 303 -7.32 45.00 15.18
C ASN A 303 -6.28 44.78 16.30
N CYS A 304 -5.00 44.68 15.95
CA CYS A 304 -3.90 44.50 16.90
C CYS A 304 -3.25 45.85 17.31
N GLY A 305 -3.68 46.96 16.71
CA GLY A 305 -3.07 48.28 16.95
C GLY A 305 -1.82 48.54 16.09
N SER A 306 -1.46 49.82 15.95
CA SER A 306 -0.40 50.31 15.05
C SER A 306 0.95 49.67 15.25
N ASP A 307 1.28 49.28 16.48
CA ASP A 307 2.60 48.72 16.83
C ASP A 307 2.80 47.25 16.43
N TYR A 308 1.71 46.58 16.06
CA TYR A 308 1.71 45.15 15.71
C TYR A 308 1.28 44.89 14.28
N VAL A 309 0.57 45.79 13.65
CA VAL A 309 0.11 45.65 12.24
C VAL A 309 1.25 45.29 11.31
N GLY A 310 1.03 44.26 10.49
CA GLY A 310 1.99 43.79 9.50
C GLY A 310 3.11 42.90 10.02
N LEU A 311 3.23 42.74 11.35
CA LEU A 311 4.18 41.77 11.90
C LEU A 311 3.72 40.34 11.60
N SER A 312 4.66 39.44 11.33
CA SER A 312 4.37 38.02 11.35
C SER A 312 3.95 37.57 12.76
N ARG A 313 3.19 36.50 12.87
CA ARG A 313 2.78 35.97 14.20
C ARG A 313 3.97 35.63 15.10
N GLU A 314 5.10 35.23 14.53
CA GLU A 314 6.35 34.91 15.25
C GLU A 314 7.02 36.22 15.78
N GLU A 315 7.04 37.28 14.99
CA GLU A 315 7.52 38.60 15.39
C GLU A 315 6.59 39.21 16.43
N ALA A 316 5.26 39.14 16.19
CA ALA A 316 4.25 39.60 17.13
C ALA A 316 4.34 38.90 18.48
N ARG A 317 4.56 37.57 18.48
CA ARG A 317 4.79 36.77 19.70
C ARG A 317 5.95 37.31 20.52
N LYS A 318 7.11 37.55 19.89
CA LYS A 318 8.29 38.11 20.56
C LYS A 318 8.02 39.45 21.15
N LYS A 319 7.40 40.34 20.36
CA LYS A 319 7.10 41.68 20.81
C LYS A 319 6.06 41.70 21.96
N VAL A 320 5.02 40.86 21.88
CA VAL A 320 4.04 40.72 22.97
C VAL A 320 4.71 40.28 24.27
N ILE A 321 5.65 39.30 24.18
CA ILE A 321 6.40 38.83 25.37
C ILE A 321 7.22 39.96 25.97
N GLU A 322 7.95 40.72 25.17
CA GLU A 322 8.75 41.88 25.62
C GLU A 322 7.88 42.95 26.26
N ASP A 323 6.75 43.30 25.68
CA ASP A 323 5.84 44.33 26.19
C ASP A 323 5.18 43.86 27.50
N LEU A 324 4.85 42.58 27.65
CA LEU A 324 4.33 41.99 28.88
C LEU A 324 5.38 41.93 30.00
N GLU A 325 6.63 41.65 29.69
CA GLU A 325 7.76 41.70 30.62
C GLU A 325 7.97 43.14 31.14
N ASN A 326 8.06 44.10 30.21
CA ASN A 326 8.26 45.53 30.54
C ASN A 326 7.16 46.09 31.41
N SER A 327 5.93 45.56 31.28
CA SER A 327 4.75 45.97 32.04
C SER A 327 4.49 45.16 33.31
N ASP A 328 5.39 44.24 33.69
CA ASP A 328 5.21 43.31 34.83
C ASP A 328 3.94 42.46 34.73
N LEU A 329 3.52 42.12 33.50
CA LEU A 329 2.32 41.33 33.22
C LEU A 329 2.64 39.88 32.78
N LEU A 330 3.89 39.54 32.56
CA LEU A 330 4.40 38.17 32.36
C LEU A 330 4.82 37.59 33.70
N LEU A 331 4.17 36.50 34.15
CA LEU A 331 4.47 35.85 35.44
C LEU A 331 5.62 34.86 35.35
N LYS A 332 5.56 33.99 34.34
CA LYS A 332 6.59 32.99 34.07
C LYS A 332 6.51 32.45 32.64
N VAL A 333 7.58 31.82 32.18
CA VAL A 333 7.63 31.08 30.92
C VAL A 333 8.01 29.65 31.24
N GLU A 334 7.21 28.68 30.81
CA GLU A 334 7.39 27.25 31.09
C GLU A 334 7.59 26.48 29.78
N PRO A 335 8.80 26.00 29.49
CA PRO A 335 9.07 25.27 28.26
C PRO A 335 8.26 23.97 28.18
N ILE A 336 7.70 23.70 27.00
CA ILE A 336 6.95 22.48 26.70
C ILE A 336 7.31 21.93 25.32
N THR A 337 6.94 20.68 25.09
CA THR A 337 6.83 20.10 23.76
C THR A 337 5.37 19.78 23.52
N HIS A 338 4.83 20.24 22.40
CA HIS A 338 3.42 20.05 22.07
C HIS A 338 3.24 19.80 20.58
N GLU A 339 2.09 19.24 20.22
CA GLU A 339 1.75 19.00 18.82
C GLU A 339 1.24 20.30 18.16
N VAL A 340 1.80 20.62 16.99
CA VAL A 340 1.43 21.78 16.17
C VAL A 340 0.96 21.29 14.81
N GLY A 341 -0.20 21.79 14.37
CA GLY A 341 -0.77 21.45 13.06
C GLY A 341 -0.01 22.14 11.92
N HIS A 342 0.36 21.34 10.91
CA HIS A 342 1.01 21.81 9.68
C HIS A 342 0.20 21.43 8.45
N SER A 343 0.21 22.27 7.44
CA SER A 343 -0.32 21.94 6.12
C SER A 343 0.46 20.79 5.50
N GLU A 344 -0.24 19.75 5.07
CA GLU A 344 0.40 18.63 4.36
C GLU A 344 1.11 19.08 3.07
N ARG A 345 0.62 20.15 2.45
CA ARG A 345 1.08 20.63 1.14
C ARG A 345 2.24 21.60 1.20
N THR A 346 2.11 22.63 2.03
CA THR A 346 3.12 23.70 2.15
C THR A 346 4.07 23.49 3.31
N ASN A 347 3.72 22.62 4.26
CA ASN A 347 4.41 22.44 5.52
C ASN A 347 4.37 23.67 6.44
N ALA A 348 3.58 24.70 6.11
CA ALA A 348 3.35 25.85 6.98
C ALA A 348 2.56 25.44 8.22
N ILE A 349 2.84 26.07 9.35
CA ILE A 349 1.99 25.99 10.54
C ILE A 349 0.63 26.58 10.16
N ILE A 350 -0.44 25.81 10.34
CA ILE A 350 -1.80 26.26 10.04
C ILE A 350 -2.24 27.35 11.03
N GLU A 351 -3.21 28.16 10.59
CA GLU A 351 -3.86 29.14 11.44
C GLU A 351 -5.36 28.84 11.52
N PRO A 352 -5.91 28.50 12.69
CA PRO A 352 -7.35 28.46 12.86
C PRO A 352 -7.91 29.88 12.69
N MET A 353 -8.81 30.07 11.72
CA MET A 353 -9.41 31.39 11.41
C MET A 353 -10.90 31.28 11.13
N VAL A 354 -11.68 32.23 11.60
CA VAL A 354 -13.09 32.37 11.22
C VAL A 354 -13.18 32.98 9.82
N LYS A 355 -13.75 32.22 8.90
CA LYS A 355 -13.95 32.62 7.51
C LYS A 355 -15.35 32.24 7.02
N LYS A 356 -15.89 33.01 6.08
CA LYS A 356 -17.12 32.69 5.37
C LYS A 356 -16.82 31.72 4.24
N GLN A 357 -17.30 30.48 4.34
CA GLN A 357 -16.98 29.36 3.45
C GLN A 357 -18.24 28.59 3.06
N TRP A 358 -18.12 27.71 2.05
CA TRP A 358 -19.14 26.76 1.68
C TRP A 358 -18.91 25.42 2.39
N PHE A 359 -19.99 24.82 2.92
CA PHE A 359 -19.93 23.58 3.69
C PHE A 359 -20.98 22.57 3.23
N VAL A 360 -20.64 21.28 3.34
CA VAL A 360 -21.59 20.16 3.24
C VAL A 360 -21.94 19.70 4.65
N LYS A 361 -23.22 19.59 4.95
CA LYS A 361 -23.73 18.98 6.19
C LYS A 361 -23.52 17.47 6.15
N MET A 362 -22.58 16.97 6.94
CA MET A 362 -22.14 15.59 6.84
C MET A 362 -22.94 14.61 7.68
N ARG A 363 -23.53 15.03 8.81
CA ARG A 363 -24.09 14.07 9.79
C ARG A 363 -25.15 13.14 9.17
N GLY A 364 -26.12 13.67 8.45
CA GLY A 364 -27.16 12.85 7.81
C GLY A 364 -26.64 11.87 6.76
N LEU A 365 -25.66 12.32 5.95
CA LEU A 365 -24.99 11.49 4.94
C LEU A 365 -24.19 10.35 5.58
N ALA A 366 -23.45 10.66 6.66
CA ALA A 366 -22.69 9.67 7.40
C ALA A 366 -23.58 8.63 8.10
N ASP A 367 -24.71 9.06 8.68
CA ASP A 367 -25.67 8.14 9.33
C ASP A 367 -26.27 7.14 8.33
N GLN A 368 -26.52 7.59 7.09
CA GLN A 368 -26.98 6.73 6.00
C GLN A 368 -25.94 5.67 5.65
N VAL A 369 -24.66 6.06 5.49
CA VAL A 369 -23.56 5.11 5.22
C VAL A 369 -23.42 4.11 6.36
N LEU A 370 -23.41 4.55 7.61
CA LEU A 370 -23.34 3.67 8.78
C LEU A 370 -24.50 2.67 8.86
N ALA A 371 -25.71 3.09 8.46
CA ALA A 371 -26.86 2.20 8.38
C ALA A 371 -26.71 1.15 7.28
N ASN A 372 -26.25 1.55 6.07
CA ASN A 372 -26.03 0.66 4.94
C ASN A 372 -24.90 -0.35 5.20
N GLN A 373 -23.82 0.06 5.91
CA GLN A 373 -22.73 -0.85 6.28
C GLN A 373 -23.16 -1.99 7.23
N LYS A 374 -24.26 -1.85 7.95
CA LYS A 374 -24.81 -2.93 8.79
C LYS A 374 -25.53 -4.02 7.96
N ASN A 375 -25.87 -3.75 6.70
CA ASN A 375 -26.59 -4.67 5.84
C ASN A 375 -25.64 -5.36 4.85
N SER A 376 -25.52 -6.67 4.92
CA SER A 376 -24.63 -7.46 4.05
C SER A 376 -24.87 -7.33 2.56
N LYS A 377 -26.10 -6.91 2.12
CA LYS A 377 -26.44 -6.74 0.71
C LYS A 377 -26.07 -5.37 0.14
N THR A 378 -26.00 -4.35 0.99
CA THR A 378 -25.77 -2.95 0.58
C THR A 378 -24.39 -2.43 0.99
N LYS A 379 -23.71 -3.11 1.91
CA LYS A 379 -22.42 -2.66 2.40
C LYS A 379 -21.29 -2.77 1.38
N VAL A 380 -20.29 -1.92 1.52
CA VAL A 380 -18.99 -2.09 0.89
C VAL A 380 -18.20 -3.17 1.63
N HIS A 381 -17.67 -4.16 0.92
CA HIS A 381 -16.89 -5.24 1.51
C HIS A 381 -15.40 -4.87 1.50
N PHE A 382 -14.83 -4.65 2.66
CA PHE A 382 -13.40 -4.35 2.79
C PHE A 382 -12.54 -5.61 2.81
N VAL A 383 -11.46 -5.59 2.05
CA VAL A 383 -10.41 -6.61 2.07
C VAL A 383 -9.07 -5.94 2.41
N PRO A 384 -8.50 -6.19 3.59
CA PRO A 384 -9.04 -6.99 4.70
C PRO A 384 -10.16 -6.27 5.49
N THR A 385 -11.02 -7.05 6.11
CA THR A 385 -12.24 -6.57 6.80
C THR A 385 -11.99 -5.58 7.95
N ARG A 386 -10.79 -5.54 8.52
CA ARG A 386 -10.45 -4.59 9.60
C ARG A 386 -10.65 -3.13 9.22
N TYR A 387 -10.52 -2.79 7.94
CA TYR A 387 -10.68 -1.42 7.44
C TYR A 387 -12.13 -0.94 7.36
N GLU A 388 -13.10 -1.84 7.48
CA GLU A 388 -14.51 -1.47 7.70
C GLU A 388 -14.67 -0.65 8.99
N LYS A 389 -13.94 -1.03 10.06
CA LYS A 389 -13.93 -0.26 11.32
C LYS A 389 -13.32 1.13 11.14
N THR A 390 -12.28 1.25 10.33
CA THR A 390 -11.65 2.54 10.02
C THR A 390 -12.63 3.46 9.28
N MET A 391 -13.30 2.95 8.25
CA MET A 391 -14.32 3.69 7.51
C MET A 391 -15.44 4.17 8.45
N ASN A 392 -16.01 3.27 9.26
CA ASN A 392 -17.10 3.58 10.17
C ASN A 392 -16.69 4.64 11.21
N HIS A 393 -15.50 4.51 11.78
CA HIS A 393 -14.98 5.49 12.75
C HIS A 393 -14.92 6.90 12.17
N TRP A 394 -14.41 7.09 10.95
CA TRP A 394 -14.38 8.40 10.30
C TRP A 394 -15.77 8.94 9.99
N MET A 395 -16.76 8.07 9.71
CA MET A 395 -18.15 8.47 9.57
C MET A 395 -18.78 8.88 10.92
N GLU A 396 -18.42 8.21 12.01
CA GLU A 396 -18.92 8.53 13.36
C GLU A 396 -18.47 9.89 13.87
N ILE A 397 -17.21 10.25 13.59
CA ILE A 397 -16.60 11.50 14.06
C ILE A 397 -16.67 12.64 13.04
N THR A 398 -17.42 12.47 11.95
CA THR A 398 -17.45 13.45 10.86
C THR A 398 -17.95 14.81 11.28
N TYR A 399 -17.37 15.85 10.68
CA TYR A 399 -17.75 17.26 10.80
C TYR A 399 -18.31 17.77 9.48
N ASP A 400 -18.97 18.94 9.49
CA ASP A 400 -19.36 19.58 8.24
C ASP A 400 -18.11 19.85 7.40
N TRP A 401 -18.13 19.39 6.15
CA TRP A 401 -17.01 19.46 5.25
C TRP A 401 -16.92 20.84 4.59
N CYS A 402 -15.82 21.57 4.82
CA CYS A 402 -15.51 22.81 4.12
C CYS A 402 -15.08 22.48 2.68
N ILE A 403 -15.85 22.88 1.69
CA ILE A 403 -15.66 22.53 0.27
C ILE A 403 -15.12 23.67 -0.58
N SER A 404 -15.01 24.90 -0.08
CA SER A 404 -14.43 26.02 -0.83
C SER A 404 -12.92 26.13 -0.63
N ARG A 405 -12.22 26.47 -1.70
CA ARG A 405 -10.77 26.69 -1.74
C ARG A 405 -10.50 28.00 -2.50
N GLN A 406 -9.63 28.85 -1.94
CA GLN A 406 -9.23 30.14 -2.52
C GLN A 406 -8.12 29.94 -3.55
N LEU A 407 -8.45 29.14 -4.55
CA LEU A 407 -7.56 28.76 -5.66
C LEU A 407 -8.17 29.20 -7.01
N TRP A 408 -7.37 29.20 -8.04
CA TRP A 408 -7.86 29.44 -9.40
C TRP A 408 -8.02 28.14 -10.21
N TRP A 409 -7.20 27.13 -9.91
CA TRP A 409 -7.22 25.83 -10.56
C TRP A 409 -8.17 24.86 -9.89
N GLY A 410 -9.27 24.52 -10.54
CA GLY A 410 -10.30 23.59 -10.05
C GLY A 410 -11.69 23.92 -10.58
N HIS A 411 -12.69 23.24 -10.04
CA HIS A 411 -14.10 23.50 -10.37
C HIS A 411 -14.57 24.77 -9.69
N ARG A 412 -14.79 25.83 -10.46
CA ARG A 412 -15.31 27.10 -9.92
C ARG A 412 -16.70 26.91 -9.33
N ILE A 413 -16.92 27.44 -8.14
CA ILE A 413 -18.19 27.30 -7.42
C ILE A 413 -19.34 27.89 -8.25
N PRO A 414 -20.44 27.16 -8.51
CA PRO A 414 -21.56 27.60 -9.32
C PRO A 414 -22.55 28.45 -8.50
N ALA A 415 -22.03 29.51 -7.90
CA ALA A 415 -22.77 30.51 -7.12
C ALA A 415 -22.43 31.91 -7.62
N TRP A 416 -23.42 32.82 -7.66
CA TRP A 416 -23.26 34.21 -8.09
C TRP A 416 -23.84 35.11 -7.05
N TYR A 417 -23.26 36.31 -6.93
CA TYR A 417 -23.63 37.34 -5.95
C TYR A 417 -24.03 38.63 -6.64
N LYS A 418 -25.10 39.23 -6.14
CA LYS A 418 -25.53 40.57 -6.56
C LYS A 418 -26.06 41.27 -5.29
N ASN A 419 -25.32 42.27 -4.78
CA ASN A 419 -25.57 42.86 -3.47
C ASN A 419 -25.56 41.76 -2.37
N ASP A 420 -26.65 41.64 -1.62
CA ASP A 420 -26.84 40.63 -0.56
C ASP A 420 -27.50 39.31 -1.07
N GLU A 421 -27.84 39.27 -2.35
CA GLU A 421 -28.47 38.07 -2.96
C GLU A 421 -27.47 37.05 -3.42
N VAL A 422 -27.81 35.76 -3.25
CA VAL A 422 -27.02 34.63 -3.70
C VAL A 422 -27.86 33.78 -4.66
N TYR A 423 -27.36 33.58 -5.86
CA TYR A 423 -27.94 32.65 -6.84
C TYR A 423 -27.06 31.43 -6.98
N VAL A 424 -27.63 30.26 -6.86
CA VAL A 424 -26.93 28.99 -7.10
C VAL A 424 -27.59 28.26 -8.28
N GLY A 425 -26.82 27.94 -9.30
CA GLY A 425 -27.36 27.30 -10.50
C GLY A 425 -26.30 26.69 -11.38
N VAL A 426 -26.68 25.76 -12.28
CA VAL A 426 -25.75 25.15 -13.24
C VAL A 426 -25.26 26.19 -14.26
N ASN A 427 -26.13 27.12 -14.63
CA ASN A 427 -25.83 28.21 -15.56
C ASN A 427 -25.85 29.55 -14.83
N PRO A 428 -25.12 30.57 -15.32
CA PRO A 428 -25.18 31.90 -14.74
C PRO A 428 -26.58 32.51 -14.85
N PRO A 429 -26.95 33.46 -13.95
CA PRO A 429 -28.19 34.22 -14.06
C PRO A 429 -28.25 34.96 -15.38
N LYS A 430 -29.48 35.11 -15.92
CA LYS A 430 -29.69 35.85 -17.19
C LYS A 430 -29.56 37.38 -17.05
N GLU A 431 -29.76 37.89 -15.87
CA GLU A 431 -29.66 39.34 -15.55
C GLU A 431 -28.20 39.75 -15.41
N GLU A 432 -27.88 40.97 -15.80
CA GLU A 432 -26.54 41.53 -15.62
C GLU A 432 -26.27 41.94 -14.16
N GLY A 433 -25.00 42.05 -13.82
CA GLY A 433 -24.51 42.50 -12.51
C GLY A 433 -24.31 41.42 -11.46
N TRP A 434 -24.49 40.15 -11.83
CA TRP A 434 -24.10 39.01 -11.00
C TRP A 434 -22.63 38.69 -11.17
N VAL A 435 -21.91 38.48 -10.08
CA VAL A 435 -20.50 38.10 -10.04
C VAL A 435 -20.39 36.66 -9.53
N GLN A 436 -19.76 35.80 -10.27
CA GLN A 436 -19.53 34.41 -9.88
C GLN A 436 -18.53 34.37 -8.71
N ASP A 437 -18.74 33.43 -7.78
CA ASP A 437 -17.80 33.10 -6.71
C ASP A 437 -16.39 32.87 -7.30
N GLU A 438 -15.37 33.43 -6.67
CA GLU A 438 -13.99 33.31 -7.16
C GLU A 438 -13.32 32.00 -6.74
N ASP A 439 -13.84 31.37 -5.70
CA ASP A 439 -13.33 30.15 -5.12
C ASP A 439 -13.63 28.94 -6.02
N VAL A 440 -12.83 27.91 -5.87
CA VAL A 440 -13.07 26.60 -6.47
C VAL A 440 -13.46 25.59 -5.38
N LEU A 441 -14.01 24.46 -5.82
CA LEU A 441 -14.35 23.35 -4.94
C LEU A 441 -13.10 22.56 -4.55
N ASP A 442 -13.11 21.97 -3.35
CA ASP A 442 -12.16 20.97 -2.90
C ASP A 442 -12.02 19.86 -3.95
N THR A 443 -10.80 19.46 -4.24
CA THR A 443 -10.48 18.38 -5.20
C THR A 443 -11.25 17.09 -4.91
N TRP A 444 -11.44 16.79 -3.62
CA TRP A 444 -12.18 15.60 -3.19
C TRP A 444 -13.68 15.67 -3.48
N PHE A 445 -14.23 16.84 -3.76
CA PHE A 445 -15.64 16.99 -4.14
C PHE A 445 -15.91 16.39 -5.53
N SER A 446 -15.03 16.63 -6.49
CA SER A 446 -15.09 16.03 -7.83
C SER A 446 -14.62 14.59 -7.83
N SER A 447 -13.53 14.29 -7.12
CA SER A 447 -12.96 12.94 -7.06
C SER A 447 -13.91 11.93 -6.41
N ALA A 448 -14.80 12.37 -5.52
CA ALA A 448 -15.83 11.54 -4.92
C ALA A 448 -16.93 11.09 -5.90
N LEU A 449 -17.09 11.75 -7.04
CA LEU A 449 -18.03 11.37 -8.09
C LEU A 449 -17.45 10.33 -9.07
N TRP A 450 -16.15 10.00 -8.92
CA TRP A 450 -15.38 9.19 -9.86
C TRP A 450 -16.04 7.87 -10.26
N PRO A 451 -16.65 7.05 -9.35
CA PRO A 451 -17.22 5.76 -9.68
C PRO A 451 -18.40 5.81 -10.66
N PHE A 452 -19.09 6.93 -10.78
CA PHE A 452 -20.29 7.06 -11.59
C PHE A 452 -20.26 8.23 -12.60
N ALA A 453 -19.63 9.36 -12.26
CA ALA A 453 -19.52 10.47 -13.20
C ALA A 453 -18.62 10.11 -14.40
N THR A 454 -17.60 9.27 -14.18
CA THR A 454 -16.74 8.72 -15.25
C THR A 454 -17.52 7.83 -16.22
N LEU A 455 -18.62 7.23 -15.77
CA LEU A 455 -19.51 6.39 -16.55
C LEU A 455 -20.65 7.19 -17.23
N GLY A 456 -20.64 8.53 -17.06
CA GLY A 456 -21.53 9.45 -17.76
C GLY A 456 -22.63 10.06 -16.92
N TRP A 457 -22.75 9.74 -15.62
CA TRP A 457 -23.69 10.45 -14.74
C TRP A 457 -23.42 11.97 -14.79
N PRO A 458 -24.44 12.87 -14.81
CA PRO A 458 -25.85 12.61 -14.46
C PRO A 458 -26.73 12.04 -15.58
N GLU A 459 -26.19 11.81 -16.77
CA GLU A 459 -26.94 11.18 -17.85
C GLU A 459 -27.14 9.67 -17.58
N ASP A 460 -28.28 9.13 -18.04
CA ASP A 460 -28.61 7.71 -17.93
C ASP A 460 -27.95 6.89 -19.05
N THR A 461 -26.63 6.83 -19.05
CA THR A 461 -25.83 6.19 -20.09
C THR A 461 -25.82 4.65 -19.99
N GLU A 462 -25.57 3.98 -21.11
CA GLU A 462 -25.39 2.53 -21.14
C GLU A 462 -24.16 2.07 -20.34
N LEU A 463 -23.12 2.90 -20.26
CA LEU A 463 -21.94 2.63 -19.42
C LEU A 463 -22.31 2.62 -17.94
N LEU A 464 -23.07 3.64 -17.50
CA LEU A 464 -23.53 3.72 -16.10
C LEU A 464 -24.40 2.51 -15.73
N LYS A 465 -25.38 2.16 -16.54
CA LYS A 465 -26.25 1.00 -16.33
C LYS A 465 -25.49 -0.31 -16.24
N ARG A 466 -24.42 -0.44 -17.03
CA ARG A 466 -23.68 -1.68 -17.16
C ARG A 466 -22.63 -1.87 -16.07
N TYR A 467 -21.90 -0.80 -15.70
CA TYR A 467 -20.69 -0.89 -14.88
C TYR A 467 -20.82 -0.25 -13.50
N TYR A 468 -21.97 0.29 -13.14
CA TYR A 468 -22.23 0.79 -11.80
C TYR A 468 -23.23 -0.11 -11.05
N PRO A 469 -22.99 -0.44 -9.75
CA PRO A 469 -21.79 -0.13 -9.00
C PRO A 469 -20.56 -0.85 -9.56
N ASN A 470 -19.36 -0.25 -9.34
CA ASN A 470 -18.12 -0.88 -9.76
C ASN A 470 -17.90 -2.18 -8.97
N ASN A 471 -17.20 -3.16 -9.54
CA ASN A 471 -16.99 -4.43 -8.84
C ASN A 471 -15.93 -4.36 -7.76
N CYS A 472 -14.84 -3.61 -7.99
CA CYS A 472 -13.77 -3.47 -7.04
C CYS A 472 -13.16 -2.07 -7.10
N LEU A 473 -12.87 -1.51 -5.93
CA LEU A 473 -11.97 -0.39 -5.75
C LEU A 473 -10.67 -0.90 -5.12
N VAL A 474 -9.52 -0.45 -5.61
CA VAL A 474 -8.23 -0.72 -4.97
C VAL A 474 -7.62 0.61 -4.55
N THR A 475 -7.14 0.72 -3.31
CA THR A 475 -6.55 1.96 -2.81
C THR A 475 -5.75 1.75 -1.53
N GLY A 476 -4.92 2.73 -1.15
CA GLY A 476 -4.22 2.77 0.13
C GLY A 476 -5.16 3.04 1.32
N TYR A 477 -4.79 2.55 2.51
CA TYR A 477 -5.59 2.79 3.71
C TYR A 477 -5.61 4.25 4.16
N ASP A 478 -4.61 5.03 3.79
CA ASP A 478 -4.44 6.42 4.17
C ASP A 478 -5.46 7.37 3.55
N ILE A 479 -6.07 6.99 2.43
CA ILE A 479 -7.13 7.78 1.77
C ILE A 479 -8.55 7.25 1.98
N ILE A 480 -8.76 6.37 2.96
CA ILE A 480 -10.11 5.95 3.34
C ILE A 480 -10.98 7.14 3.74
N PRO A 481 -10.54 8.06 4.65
CA PRO A 481 -11.36 9.21 5.04
C PRO A 481 -11.58 10.21 3.90
N PHE A 482 -10.58 10.40 3.05
CA PHE A 482 -10.62 11.40 1.98
C PHE A 482 -11.44 10.96 0.77
N TRP A 483 -11.28 9.69 0.37
CA TRP A 483 -11.82 9.25 -0.91
C TRP A 483 -12.87 8.14 -0.78
N VAL A 484 -12.56 7.05 -0.09
CA VAL A 484 -13.50 5.93 0.05
C VAL A 484 -14.80 6.36 0.71
N ASN A 485 -14.70 7.10 1.83
CA ASN A 485 -15.84 7.61 2.55
C ASN A 485 -16.66 8.59 1.69
N ARG A 486 -15.98 9.51 0.99
CA ARG A 486 -16.63 10.53 0.16
C ARG A 486 -17.31 9.94 -1.07
N MET A 487 -16.71 8.95 -1.73
CA MET A 487 -17.37 8.21 -2.80
C MET A 487 -18.59 7.45 -2.29
N THR A 488 -18.50 6.86 -1.10
CA THR A 488 -19.59 6.05 -0.55
C THR A 488 -20.81 6.90 -0.24
N PHE A 489 -20.69 7.99 0.52
CA PHE A 489 -21.86 8.81 0.82
C PHE A 489 -22.43 9.50 -0.43
N GLN A 490 -21.58 9.91 -1.38
CA GLN A 490 -22.04 10.51 -2.62
C GLN A 490 -22.79 9.50 -3.50
N GLY A 491 -22.27 8.29 -3.64
CA GLY A 491 -22.95 7.22 -4.38
C GLY A 491 -24.28 6.84 -3.77
N GLU A 492 -24.35 6.71 -2.45
CA GLU A 492 -25.58 6.39 -1.74
C GLU A 492 -26.62 7.51 -1.81
N GLU A 493 -26.19 8.78 -1.65
CA GLU A 493 -27.11 9.93 -1.73
C GLU A 493 -27.61 10.20 -3.14
N LEU A 494 -26.77 10.07 -4.17
CA LEU A 494 -27.10 10.45 -5.55
C LEU A 494 -27.73 9.33 -6.37
N LEU A 495 -27.32 8.07 -6.14
CA LEU A 495 -27.76 6.90 -6.89
C LEU A 495 -28.47 5.84 -6.03
N GLY A 496 -28.57 6.02 -4.72
CA GLY A 496 -29.28 5.13 -3.81
C GLY A 496 -28.58 3.79 -3.55
N GLN A 497 -27.31 3.64 -3.89
CA GLN A 497 -26.55 2.41 -3.71
C GLN A 497 -25.05 2.67 -3.54
N ARG A 498 -24.33 1.69 -2.96
CA ARG A 498 -22.89 1.72 -2.82
C ARG A 498 -22.17 1.97 -4.16
N PRO A 499 -21.05 2.70 -4.19
CA PRO A 499 -20.32 3.00 -5.42
C PRO A 499 -19.51 1.80 -5.97
N PHE A 500 -19.11 0.87 -5.11
CA PHE A 500 -18.36 -0.34 -5.45
C PHE A 500 -18.73 -1.49 -4.51
N GLU A 501 -18.56 -2.73 -5.00
CA GLU A 501 -18.89 -3.93 -4.21
C GLU A 501 -17.79 -4.23 -3.19
N ASP A 502 -16.56 -4.42 -3.68
CA ASP A 502 -15.39 -4.70 -2.88
C ASP A 502 -14.45 -3.49 -2.80
N CYS A 503 -13.80 -3.31 -1.66
CA CYS A 503 -12.73 -2.32 -1.46
C CYS A 503 -11.47 -3.06 -1.00
N LEU A 504 -10.55 -3.29 -1.93
CA LEU A 504 -9.26 -3.90 -1.65
C LEU A 504 -8.29 -2.81 -1.17
N ILE A 505 -7.87 -2.93 0.08
CA ILE A 505 -6.95 -1.99 0.70
C ILE A 505 -5.53 -2.56 0.67
N HIS A 506 -4.60 -1.77 0.17
CA HIS A 506 -3.17 -2.04 0.31
C HIS A 506 -2.52 -1.14 1.36
N GLY A 507 -1.30 -1.52 1.80
CA GLY A 507 -0.48 -0.72 2.71
C GLY A 507 0.32 0.35 2.01
N LEU A 508 1.24 0.95 2.74
CA LEU A 508 2.20 1.92 2.20
C LEU A 508 3.57 1.27 1.98
N ILE A 509 4.31 1.76 0.99
CA ILE A 509 5.70 1.33 0.79
C ILE A 509 6.61 2.19 1.67
N ARG A 510 7.50 1.51 2.40
CA ARG A 510 8.48 2.10 3.31
C ARG A 510 9.89 1.69 2.92
N ASP A 511 10.88 2.46 3.34
CA ASP A 511 12.28 2.07 3.18
C ASP A 511 12.67 0.88 4.08
N LYS A 512 13.89 0.37 3.95
CA LYS A 512 14.39 -0.77 4.76
C LYS A 512 14.33 -0.51 6.27
N GLN A 513 14.38 0.77 6.70
CA GLN A 513 14.25 1.20 8.10
C GLN A 513 12.79 1.39 8.55
N GLY A 514 11.83 1.21 7.66
CA GLY A 514 10.40 1.37 7.94
C GLY A 514 9.90 2.81 7.87
N ARG A 515 10.69 3.76 7.35
CA ARG A 515 10.33 5.16 7.20
C ARG A 515 9.54 5.36 5.90
N LYS A 516 8.58 6.29 5.91
CA LYS A 516 7.86 6.70 4.70
C LYS A 516 8.85 7.31 3.69
N PHE A 517 8.66 7.01 2.40
CA PHE A 517 9.43 7.68 1.35
C PHE A 517 9.09 9.16 1.31
N SER A 518 10.10 10.01 1.31
CA SER A 518 9.92 11.45 1.17
C SER A 518 11.09 12.08 0.40
N LYS A 519 10.80 13.18 -0.30
CA LYS A 519 11.83 13.96 -1.01
C LYS A 519 12.87 14.54 -0.05
N SER A 520 12.45 14.94 1.16
CA SER A 520 13.32 15.51 2.17
C SER A 520 14.32 14.50 2.75
N LEU A 521 13.98 13.22 2.78
CA LEU A 521 14.86 12.15 3.23
C LEU A 521 15.76 11.61 2.10
N GLY A 522 15.48 11.97 0.84
CA GLY A 522 16.22 11.45 -0.31
C GLY A 522 16.18 9.92 -0.48
N ASN A 523 15.22 9.26 0.18
CA ASN A 523 15.07 7.81 0.17
C ASN A 523 14.09 7.30 -0.91
N GLY A 524 13.59 8.18 -1.78
CA GLY A 524 12.66 7.83 -2.87
C GLY A 524 13.33 6.92 -3.90
N ILE A 525 12.60 5.91 -4.35
CA ILE A 525 13.02 4.98 -5.41
C ILE A 525 12.09 5.16 -6.59
N ASP A 526 12.67 5.40 -7.77
CA ASP A 526 11.93 5.44 -9.02
C ASP A 526 11.62 3.99 -9.45
N PRO A 527 10.35 3.61 -9.62
CA PRO A 527 9.99 2.27 -10.09
C PRO A 527 10.57 1.95 -11.48
N PHE A 528 10.86 2.97 -12.28
CA PHE A 528 11.37 2.78 -13.64
C PHE A 528 12.85 2.40 -13.67
N ASP A 529 13.64 2.81 -12.67
CA ASP A 529 15.00 2.32 -12.49
C ASP A 529 14.99 0.80 -12.21
N MET A 530 13.99 0.32 -11.49
CA MET A 530 13.81 -1.11 -11.21
C MET A 530 13.37 -1.88 -12.47
N ILE A 531 12.48 -1.29 -13.27
CA ILE A 531 12.07 -1.87 -14.57
C ILE A 531 13.25 -1.96 -15.51
N GLU A 532 14.05 -0.91 -15.63
CA GLU A 532 15.22 -0.90 -16.48
C GLU A 532 16.25 -1.98 -16.08
N LYS A 533 16.39 -2.21 -14.78
CA LYS A 533 17.35 -3.16 -14.22
C LYS A 533 16.90 -4.62 -14.25
N TYR A 534 15.60 -4.87 -13.97
CA TYR A 534 15.06 -6.22 -13.73
C TYR A 534 13.85 -6.58 -14.60
N GLY A 535 13.30 -5.64 -15.35
CA GLY A 535 12.07 -5.80 -16.14
C GLY A 535 10.79 -5.52 -15.36
N ALA A 536 9.73 -5.19 -16.12
CA ALA A 536 8.41 -4.89 -15.57
C ALA A 536 7.81 -6.09 -14.83
N ASP A 537 7.91 -7.30 -15.39
CA ASP A 537 7.38 -8.52 -14.80
C ASP A 537 7.98 -8.82 -13.42
N SER A 538 9.28 -8.55 -13.24
CA SER A 538 9.95 -8.75 -11.93
C SER A 538 9.43 -7.78 -10.86
N LEU A 539 9.25 -6.51 -11.23
CA LEU A 539 8.71 -5.50 -10.31
C LEU A 539 7.24 -5.80 -9.97
N ARG A 540 6.42 -6.10 -10.97
CA ARG A 540 4.99 -6.42 -10.80
C ARG A 540 4.78 -7.60 -9.86
N TYR A 541 5.49 -8.69 -10.09
CA TYR A 541 5.39 -9.90 -9.25
C TYR A 541 5.80 -9.59 -7.80
N TYR A 542 6.92 -8.90 -7.59
CA TYR A 542 7.37 -8.48 -6.26
C TYR A 542 6.30 -7.64 -5.55
N LEU A 543 5.79 -6.58 -6.21
CA LEU A 543 4.79 -5.68 -5.63
C LEU A 543 3.49 -6.40 -5.25
N ALA A 544 3.09 -7.40 -6.03
CA ALA A 544 1.84 -8.12 -5.78
C ALA A 544 1.95 -9.23 -4.72
N THR A 545 3.16 -9.77 -4.49
CA THR A 545 3.31 -11.04 -3.78
C THR A 545 4.08 -10.95 -2.46
N ASP A 546 4.77 -9.83 -2.20
CA ASP A 546 5.64 -9.69 -1.04
C ASP A 546 4.89 -9.63 0.30
N VAL A 547 3.73 -8.99 0.33
CA VAL A 547 2.94 -8.80 1.54
C VAL A 547 1.45 -9.09 1.32
N SER A 548 0.75 -9.37 2.42
CA SER A 548 -0.71 -9.52 2.41
C SER A 548 -1.42 -8.17 2.26
N ALA A 549 -2.65 -8.19 1.75
CA ALA A 549 -3.50 -7.00 1.64
C ALA A 549 -3.57 -6.19 2.95
N GLY A 550 -3.49 -4.87 2.84
CA GLY A 550 -3.54 -3.93 3.95
C GLY A 550 -2.30 -3.89 4.85
N THR A 551 -1.20 -4.52 4.46
CA THR A 551 0.07 -4.52 5.21
C THR A 551 1.08 -3.63 4.51
N ASP A 552 1.83 -2.81 5.27
CA ASP A 552 2.91 -2.00 4.74
C ASP A 552 4.02 -2.89 4.18
N MET A 553 4.57 -2.49 3.04
CA MET A 553 5.68 -3.16 2.38
C MET A 553 6.99 -2.45 2.70
N ARG A 554 8.00 -3.18 3.17
CA ARG A 554 9.37 -2.67 3.23
C ARG A 554 10.07 -2.99 1.92
N PHE A 555 10.43 -1.96 1.19
CA PHE A 555 11.09 -2.14 -0.10
C PHE A 555 12.42 -2.89 0.03
N ASP A 556 12.58 -3.93 -0.78
CA ASP A 556 13.80 -4.72 -0.84
C ASP A 556 14.13 -5.12 -2.29
N GLU A 557 15.18 -4.52 -2.83
CA GLU A 557 15.64 -4.76 -4.20
C GLU A 557 16.11 -6.22 -4.42
N ASP A 558 16.66 -6.87 -3.39
CA ASP A 558 17.11 -8.26 -3.49
C ASP A 558 15.95 -9.21 -3.79
N LYS A 559 14.74 -8.90 -3.34
CA LYS A 559 13.52 -9.65 -3.66
C LYS A 559 13.11 -9.49 -5.12
N ILE A 560 13.29 -8.30 -5.71
CA ILE A 560 13.05 -8.10 -7.15
C ILE A 560 14.04 -8.93 -7.96
N LYS A 561 15.32 -8.94 -7.55
CA LYS A 561 16.35 -9.79 -8.15
C LYS A 561 16.02 -11.28 -8.02
N ALA A 562 15.50 -11.71 -6.87
CA ALA A 562 15.05 -13.10 -6.69
C ALA A 562 13.91 -13.45 -7.65
N THR A 563 12.97 -12.53 -7.88
CA THR A 563 11.90 -12.69 -8.88
C THR A 563 12.47 -12.78 -10.28
N TRP A 564 13.45 -11.97 -10.65
CA TRP A 564 14.12 -12.07 -11.93
C TRP A 564 14.77 -13.47 -12.13
N ASN A 565 15.39 -14.01 -11.08
CA ASN A 565 15.94 -15.38 -11.12
C ASN A 565 14.85 -16.43 -11.31
N TYR A 566 13.67 -16.24 -10.70
CA TYR A 566 12.52 -17.13 -10.90
C TYR A 566 12.02 -17.08 -12.35
N ILE A 567 11.89 -15.90 -12.93
CA ILE A 567 11.53 -15.73 -14.35
C ILE A 567 12.57 -16.44 -15.26
N ASN A 568 13.85 -16.27 -14.98
CA ASN A 568 14.91 -16.94 -15.73
C ASN A 568 14.84 -18.47 -15.62
N LYS A 569 14.41 -19.01 -14.47
CA LYS A 569 14.16 -20.45 -14.32
C LYS A 569 12.97 -20.90 -15.18
N ILE A 570 11.86 -20.17 -15.16
CA ILE A 570 10.69 -20.42 -16.03
C ILE A 570 11.12 -20.40 -17.51
N TRP A 571 11.90 -19.39 -17.91
CA TRP A 571 12.42 -19.25 -19.26
C TRP A 571 13.23 -20.48 -19.71
N ASN A 572 14.14 -20.95 -18.87
CA ASN A 572 14.96 -22.12 -19.19
C ASN A 572 14.15 -23.41 -19.23
N ALA A 573 13.20 -23.59 -18.32
CA ALA A 573 12.27 -24.73 -18.34
C ALA A 573 11.41 -24.71 -19.61
N SER A 574 10.87 -23.55 -19.97
CA SER A 574 10.08 -23.36 -21.19
C SER A 574 10.90 -23.65 -22.45
N ARG A 575 12.15 -23.18 -22.49
CA ARG A 575 13.05 -23.51 -23.62
C ARG A 575 13.29 -24.99 -23.78
N PHE A 576 13.51 -25.73 -22.67
CA PHE A 576 13.62 -27.16 -22.71
C PHE A 576 12.35 -27.83 -23.27
N VAL A 577 11.18 -27.44 -22.72
CA VAL A 577 9.90 -28.01 -23.17
C VAL A 577 9.66 -27.71 -24.64
N LEU A 578 9.77 -26.46 -25.09
CA LEU A 578 9.53 -26.04 -26.47
C LEU A 578 10.44 -26.74 -27.46
N THR A 579 11.67 -27.04 -27.08
CA THR A 579 12.60 -27.82 -27.95
C THR A 579 12.13 -29.25 -28.17
N ASN A 580 11.46 -29.85 -27.18
CA ASN A 580 11.07 -31.26 -27.19
C ASN A 580 9.62 -31.50 -27.64
N ILE A 581 8.80 -30.44 -27.75
CA ILE A 581 7.39 -30.55 -28.16
C ILE A 581 7.11 -29.97 -29.55
N SER A 582 8.13 -29.55 -30.29
CA SER A 582 7.98 -28.83 -31.57
C SER A 582 7.25 -29.62 -32.66
N ASP A 583 7.19 -30.93 -32.55
CA ASP A 583 6.60 -31.87 -33.50
C ASP A 583 5.13 -32.24 -33.20
N ILE A 584 4.60 -31.87 -32.01
CA ILE A 584 3.20 -32.19 -31.67
C ILE A 584 2.22 -31.29 -32.43
N LYS A 585 1.13 -31.91 -32.87
CA LYS A 585 0.04 -31.26 -33.62
C LYS A 585 -1.25 -31.12 -32.82
N GLU A 586 -1.35 -31.89 -31.75
CA GLU A 586 -2.54 -31.99 -30.91
C GLU A 586 -2.13 -32.39 -29.49
N ILE A 587 -2.80 -31.87 -28.46
CA ILE A 587 -2.60 -32.26 -27.07
C ILE A 587 -3.53 -33.43 -26.77
N LYS A 588 -2.95 -34.61 -26.55
CA LYS A 588 -3.66 -35.87 -26.21
C LYS A 588 -3.21 -36.34 -24.84
N LEU A 589 -4.13 -36.27 -23.87
CA LEU A 589 -3.89 -36.72 -22.50
C LEU A 589 -4.52 -38.10 -22.28
N ASP A 590 -4.07 -39.07 -23.09
CA ASP A 590 -4.39 -40.48 -23.01
C ASP A 590 -3.10 -41.32 -22.96
N ASN A 591 -3.17 -42.56 -22.56
CA ASN A 591 -2.02 -43.46 -22.36
C ASN A 591 -0.91 -42.84 -21.46
N LEU A 592 -1.33 -42.08 -20.44
CA LEU A 592 -0.45 -41.38 -19.54
C LEU A 592 0.38 -42.33 -18.68
N LYS A 593 1.68 -42.03 -18.53
CA LYS A 593 2.58 -42.68 -17.57
C LYS A 593 2.28 -42.25 -16.13
N PRO A 594 2.75 -42.98 -15.10
CA PRO A 594 2.55 -42.60 -13.71
C PRO A 594 3.03 -41.17 -13.40
N GLU A 595 4.19 -40.76 -13.91
CA GLU A 595 4.74 -39.42 -13.74
C GLU A 595 3.90 -38.35 -14.45
N ASP A 596 3.27 -38.63 -15.60
CA ASP A 596 2.37 -37.72 -16.30
C ASP A 596 1.07 -37.53 -15.48
N LYS A 597 0.50 -38.61 -14.95
CA LYS A 597 -0.66 -38.59 -14.07
C LYS A 597 -0.37 -37.87 -12.76
N TRP A 598 0.82 -38.05 -12.20
CA TRP A 598 1.28 -37.35 -11.01
C TRP A 598 1.32 -35.85 -11.19
N ILE A 599 1.98 -35.35 -12.24
CA ILE A 599 2.08 -33.89 -12.43
C ILE A 599 0.73 -33.25 -12.76
N LEU A 600 -0.15 -33.93 -13.49
CA LEU A 600 -1.52 -33.48 -13.73
C LEU A 600 -2.30 -33.39 -12.43
N THR A 601 -2.17 -34.36 -11.53
CA THR A 601 -2.81 -34.33 -10.20
C THR A 601 -2.29 -33.16 -9.35
N LYS A 602 -0.96 -32.99 -9.31
CA LYS A 602 -0.34 -31.85 -8.60
C LYS A 602 -0.84 -30.51 -9.14
N PHE A 603 -0.94 -30.39 -10.49
CA PHE A 603 -1.44 -29.21 -11.16
C PHE A 603 -2.90 -28.91 -10.77
N GLU A 604 -3.77 -29.89 -10.83
CA GLU A 604 -5.19 -29.68 -10.50
C GLU A 604 -5.42 -29.27 -9.04
N LYS A 605 -4.70 -29.89 -8.10
CA LYS A 605 -4.75 -29.51 -6.68
C LYS A 605 -4.23 -28.10 -6.44
N MET A 606 -3.12 -27.73 -7.09
CA MET A 606 -2.56 -26.39 -7.08
C MET A 606 -3.57 -25.39 -7.66
N LEU A 607 -4.13 -25.66 -8.83
CA LEU A 607 -5.11 -24.79 -9.52
C LEU A 607 -6.33 -24.51 -8.65
N HIS A 608 -6.90 -25.55 -8.03
CA HIS A 608 -8.06 -25.40 -7.14
C HIS A 608 -7.75 -24.47 -5.95
N THR A 609 -6.56 -24.58 -5.38
CA THR A 609 -6.11 -23.76 -4.26
C THR A 609 -5.82 -22.33 -4.71
N THR A 610 -5.11 -22.17 -5.83
CA THR A 610 -4.80 -20.86 -6.42
C THR A 610 -6.06 -20.06 -6.72
N LYS A 611 -7.07 -20.69 -7.34
CA LYS A 611 -8.33 -20.02 -7.64
C LYS A 611 -9.02 -19.47 -6.39
N LYS A 612 -9.04 -20.22 -5.30
CA LYS A 612 -9.62 -19.74 -4.01
C LYS A 612 -8.90 -18.52 -3.46
N PHE A 613 -7.60 -18.43 -3.64
CA PHE A 613 -6.81 -17.28 -3.21
C PHE A 613 -7.02 -16.07 -4.14
N MET A 614 -7.03 -16.30 -5.46
CA MET A 614 -7.30 -15.24 -6.45
C MET A 614 -8.68 -14.59 -6.25
N ASP A 615 -9.72 -15.39 -6.04
CA ASP A 615 -11.09 -14.92 -5.80
C ASP A 615 -11.25 -14.12 -4.47
N LYS A 616 -10.25 -14.21 -3.57
CA LYS A 616 -10.19 -13.48 -2.31
C LYS A 616 -9.13 -12.37 -2.29
N TYR A 617 -8.56 -12.04 -3.42
CA TYR A 617 -7.47 -11.05 -3.55
C TYR A 617 -6.22 -11.38 -2.70
N GLN A 618 -5.97 -12.66 -2.41
CA GLN A 618 -4.83 -13.14 -1.65
C GLN A 618 -3.67 -13.52 -2.60
N PHE A 619 -3.14 -12.52 -3.31
CA PHE A 619 -2.16 -12.72 -4.38
C PHE A 619 -0.85 -13.32 -3.90
N ASN A 620 -0.39 -12.96 -2.69
CA ASN A 620 0.78 -13.55 -2.07
C ASN A 620 0.63 -15.06 -1.84
N ASN A 621 -0.54 -15.52 -1.38
CA ASN A 621 -0.82 -16.93 -1.18
C ASN A 621 -0.96 -17.67 -2.52
N ALA A 622 -1.67 -17.06 -3.48
CA ALA A 622 -1.83 -17.61 -4.82
C ALA A 622 -0.48 -17.81 -5.50
N SER A 623 0.39 -16.80 -5.45
CA SER A 623 1.72 -16.86 -6.05
C SER A 623 2.64 -17.86 -5.38
N SER A 624 2.57 -18.01 -4.05
CA SER A 624 3.36 -19.03 -3.32
C SER A 624 3.01 -20.44 -3.76
N VAL A 625 1.72 -20.74 -3.90
CA VAL A 625 1.26 -22.06 -4.34
C VAL A 625 1.68 -22.34 -5.80
N ILE A 626 1.61 -21.34 -6.68
CA ILE A 626 2.09 -21.45 -8.07
C ILE A 626 3.61 -21.62 -8.08
N TYR A 627 4.35 -20.84 -7.30
CA TYR A 627 5.81 -20.92 -7.21
C TYR A 627 6.28 -22.32 -6.79
N ASP A 628 5.70 -22.86 -5.71
CA ASP A 628 6.05 -24.18 -5.21
C ASP A 628 5.79 -25.27 -6.25
N PHE A 629 4.67 -25.19 -6.95
CA PHE A 629 4.35 -26.12 -8.04
C PHE A 629 5.36 -25.99 -9.20
N VAL A 630 5.60 -24.77 -9.68
CA VAL A 630 6.49 -24.54 -10.83
C VAL A 630 7.93 -24.94 -10.49
N TRP A 631 8.41 -24.52 -9.31
CA TRP A 631 9.79 -24.78 -8.93
C TRP A 631 10.03 -26.26 -8.61
N THR A 632 9.25 -26.79 -7.66
CA THR A 632 9.51 -28.11 -7.08
C THR A 632 8.92 -29.24 -7.91
N SER A 633 7.63 -29.13 -8.26
CA SER A 633 6.94 -30.22 -8.95
C SER A 633 7.28 -30.26 -10.44
N PHE A 634 7.18 -29.11 -11.13
CA PHE A 634 7.40 -29.07 -12.57
C PHE A 634 8.89 -29.05 -12.94
N CYS A 635 9.66 -28.04 -12.46
CA CYS A 635 11.05 -27.90 -12.90
C CYS A 635 11.99 -28.93 -12.28
N ASP A 636 11.94 -29.15 -10.97
CA ASP A 636 12.93 -30.00 -10.29
C ASP A 636 12.59 -31.49 -10.35
N SER A 637 11.30 -31.84 -10.54
CA SER A 637 10.86 -33.23 -10.57
C SER A 637 10.37 -33.65 -11.94
N TYR A 638 9.26 -33.11 -12.44
CA TYR A 638 8.61 -33.62 -13.65
C TYR A 638 9.47 -33.48 -14.91
N ILE A 639 10.11 -32.35 -15.16
CA ILE A 639 10.99 -32.15 -16.30
C ILE A 639 12.13 -33.20 -16.28
N GLU A 640 12.69 -33.48 -15.12
CA GLU A 640 13.77 -34.48 -15.01
C GLU A 640 13.27 -35.89 -15.29
N MET A 641 12.07 -36.27 -14.80
CA MET A 641 11.45 -37.58 -15.12
C MET A 641 11.09 -37.70 -16.61
N ALA A 642 10.48 -36.63 -17.17
CA ALA A 642 10.07 -36.59 -18.57
C ALA A 642 11.22 -36.78 -19.55
N LYS A 643 12.49 -36.49 -19.21
CA LYS A 643 13.66 -36.72 -20.06
C LYS A 643 13.78 -38.16 -20.51
N TYR A 644 13.30 -39.11 -19.73
CA TYR A 644 13.33 -40.53 -20.03
C TYR A 644 12.17 -41.05 -20.89
N SER A 645 11.21 -40.14 -21.20
CA SER A 645 9.97 -40.46 -21.88
C SER A 645 9.64 -39.49 -23.04
N LEU A 646 10.62 -38.71 -23.51
CA LEU A 646 10.42 -37.73 -24.58
C LEU A 646 10.08 -38.34 -25.97
N SER A 647 10.19 -39.64 -26.12
CA SER A 647 9.72 -40.34 -27.32
C SER A 647 8.20 -40.54 -27.33
N ASP A 648 7.51 -40.35 -26.19
CA ASP A 648 6.10 -40.63 -26.06
C ASP A 648 5.27 -39.35 -26.27
N ASP A 649 4.29 -39.45 -27.14
CA ASP A 649 3.38 -38.34 -27.46
C ASP A 649 2.53 -37.92 -26.24
N ALA A 650 2.21 -38.85 -25.33
CA ALA A 650 1.48 -38.54 -24.08
C ALA A 650 2.32 -37.64 -23.16
N THR A 651 3.62 -37.96 -22.97
CA THR A 651 4.53 -37.12 -22.17
C THR A 651 4.74 -35.73 -22.80
N LYS A 652 4.95 -35.66 -24.14
CA LYS A 652 5.05 -34.39 -24.87
C LYS A 652 3.77 -33.56 -24.72
N SER A 653 2.59 -34.19 -24.86
CA SER A 653 1.29 -33.53 -24.67
C SER A 653 1.13 -33.02 -23.25
N THR A 654 1.53 -33.78 -22.25
CA THR A 654 1.49 -33.36 -20.83
C THR A 654 2.42 -32.20 -20.59
N LEU A 655 3.65 -32.19 -21.10
CA LEU A 655 4.58 -31.07 -21.02
C LEU A 655 3.99 -29.81 -21.64
N CYS A 656 3.40 -29.90 -22.84
CA CYS A 656 2.75 -28.77 -23.52
C CYS A 656 1.55 -28.24 -22.72
N TYR A 657 0.68 -29.14 -22.24
CA TYR A 657 -0.49 -28.78 -21.45
C TYR A 657 -0.11 -28.08 -20.15
N ILE A 658 0.81 -28.65 -19.38
CA ILE A 658 1.25 -28.07 -18.10
C ILE A 658 1.93 -26.72 -18.31
N LEU A 659 2.87 -26.61 -19.28
CA LEU A 659 3.53 -25.34 -19.58
C LEU A 659 2.52 -24.27 -19.98
N THR A 660 1.62 -24.56 -20.91
CA THR A 660 0.58 -23.62 -21.36
C THR A 660 -0.24 -23.08 -20.18
N ASN A 661 -0.64 -23.98 -19.27
CA ASN A 661 -1.46 -23.59 -18.13
C ASN A 661 -0.66 -22.85 -17.04
N ILE A 662 0.63 -23.18 -16.84
CA ILE A 662 1.54 -22.37 -15.98
C ILE A 662 1.62 -20.93 -16.51
N LEU A 663 1.81 -20.76 -17.81
CA LEU A 663 1.85 -19.42 -18.41
C LEU A 663 0.55 -18.64 -18.19
N LYS A 664 -0.59 -19.30 -18.34
CA LYS A 664 -1.91 -18.68 -18.09
C LYS A 664 -2.11 -18.27 -16.63
N LEU A 665 -1.64 -19.09 -15.67
CA LEU A 665 -1.71 -18.78 -14.24
C LEU A 665 -0.82 -17.59 -13.87
N LEU A 666 0.35 -17.47 -14.48
CA LEU A 666 1.33 -16.42 -14.22
C LEU A 666 1.04 -15.13 -15.01
N HIS A 667 0.27 -15.20 -16.10
CA HIS A 667 0.03 -14.06 -16.98
C HIS A 667 -0.51 -12.80 -16.27
N PRO A 668 -1.42 -12.88 -15.32
CA PRO A 668 -1.85 -11.69 -14.57
C PRO A 668 -0.70 -11.00 -13.83
N PHE A 669 0.27 -11.73 -13.36
CA PHE A 669 1.43 -11.23 -12.61
C PHE A 669 2.59 -10.81 -13.53
N MET A 670 2.88 -11.61 -14.55
CA MET A 670 4.04 -11.49 -15.43
C MET A 670 3.62 -11.49 -16.91
N PRO A 671 2.95 -10.42 -17.37
CA PRO A 671 2.32 -10.44 -18.69
C PRO A 671 3.29 -10.56 -19.86
N TYR A 672 4.47 -9.97 -19.77
CA TYR A 672 5.41 -9.90 -20.89
C TYR A 672 6.09 -11.25 -21.18
N VAL A 673 6.69 -11.86 -20.18
CA VAL A 673 7.40 -13.12 -20.35
C VAL A 673 6.44 -14.26 -20.70
N THR A 674 5.24 -14.25 -20.13
CA THR A 674 4.23 -15.28 -20.42
C THR A 674 3.68 -15.15 -21.84
N GLU A 675 3.46 -13.94 -22.33
CA GLU A 675 3.09 -13.73 -23.74
C GLU A 675 4.20 -14.19 -24.69
N GLU A 676 5.46 -13.82 -24.42
CA GLU A 676 6.60 -14.23 -25.25
C GLU A 676 6.69 -15.75 -25.39
N ILE A 677 6.63 -16.46 -24.28
CA ILE A 677 6.72 -17.93 -24.28
C ILE A 677 5.48 -18.54 -24.94
N TYR A 678 4.27 -17.99 -24.68
CA TYR A 678 3.03 -18.46 -25.27
C TYR A 678 3.05 -18.37 -26.79
N GLN A 679 3.62 -17.29 -27.35
CA GLN A 679 3.73 -17.13 -28.79
C GLN A 679 4.61 -18.19 -29.46
N MET A 680 5.51 -18.84 -28.70
CA MET A 680 6.38 -19.91 -29.18
C MET A 680 5.78 -21.32 -29.06
N LEU A 681 4.61 -21.46 -28.42
CA LEU A 681 3.94 -22.76 -28.30
C LEU A 681 3.51 -23.28 -29.70
N PRO A 682 3.67 -24.60 -29.97
CA PRO A 682 3.23 -25.20 -31.23
C PRO A 682 1.70 -25.23 -31.37
N ILE A 683 1.00 -25.29 -30.25
CA ILE A 683 -0.48 -25.30 -30.15
C ILE A 683 -0.92 -24.17 -29.22
N LYS A 684 -1.76 -23.29 -29.73
CA LYS A 684 -2.34 -22.15 -29.01
C LYS A 684 -3.86 -22.16 -29.11
N GLU A 685 -4.52 -21.84 -28.03
CA GLU A 685 -5.97 -21.69 -27.98
C GLU A 685 -6.42 -20.42 -28.71
N GLU A 686 -5.67 -19.31 -28.49
CA GLU A 686 -5.95 -17.98 -29.01
C GLU A 686 -4.68 -17.35 -29.59
N GLU A 687 -4.84 -16.26 -30.36
CA GLU A 687 -3.69 -15.53 -30.92
C GLU A 687 -2.82 -14.85 -29.87
N SER A 688 -3.33 -14.61 -28.66
CA SER A 688 -2.61 -14.06 -27.53
C SER A 688 -3.08 -14.71 -26.23
N ILE A 689 -2.18 -14.86 -25.27
CA ILE A 689 -2.52 -15.32 -23.93
C ILE A 689 -3.47 -14.37 -23.21
N MET A 690 -3.46 -13.07 -23.55
CA MET A 690 -4.35 -12.02 -23.03
C MET A 690 -5.85 -12.36 -23.15
N ILE A 691 -6.22 -13.03 -24.21
CA ILE A 691 -7.60 -13.37 -24.55
C ILE A 691 -7.91 -14.86 -24.38
N SER A 692 -6.94 -15.64 -23.92
CA SER A 692 -7.12 -17.07 -23.63
C SER A 692 -7.88 -17.27 -22.31
N ASN A 693 -8.53 -18.44 -22.18
CA ASN A 693 -9.26 -18.76 -20.96
C ASN A 693 -8.31 -19.10 -19.79
N TYR A 694 -8.69 -18.64 -18.58
CA TYR A 694 -8.03 -19.07 -17.36
C TYR A 694 -8.23 -20.57 -17.14
N PRO A 695 -7.21 -21.32 -16.64
CA PRO A 695 -7.34 -22.76 -16.45
C PRO A 695 -8.53 -23.13 -15.55
N LYS A 696 -9.25 -24.17 -15.91
CA LYS A 696 -10.41 -24.67 -15.16
C LYS A 696 -10.07 -26.00 -14.49
N TYR A 697 -10.33 -26.10 -13.19
CA TYR A 697 -10.15 -27.34 -12.42
C TYR A 697 -10.98 -28.49 -13.01
N SER A 698 -10.34 -29.65 -13.15
CA SER A 698 -10.95 -30.86 -13.69
C SER A 698 -10.63 -32.09 -12.83
N LYS A 699 -11.65 -32.69 -12.23
CA LYS A 699 -11.49 -33.95 -11.49
C LYS A 699 -10.98 -35.11 -12.35
N LYS A 700 -11.12 -35.04 -13.69
CA LYS A 700 -10.69 -36.06 -14.64
C LYS A 700 -9.17 -36.37 -14.53
N TYR A 701 -8.39 -35.37 -14.11
CA TYR A 701 -6.94 -35.44 -14.03
C TYR A 701 -6.42 -35.60 -12.58
N ILE A 702 -7.27 -36.12 -11.67
CA ILE A 702 -6.87 -36.51 -10.32
C ILE A 702 -6.64 -38.00 -10.26
N PHE A 703 -5.41 -38.41 -10.07
CA PHE A 703 -4.94 -39.79 -10.00
C PHE A 703 -4.24 -40.03 -8.65
N GLU A 704 -5.04 -40.27 -7.61
CA GLU A 704 -4.56 -40.32 -6.21
C GLU A 704 -3.53 -41.43 -5.96
N LEU A 705 -3.69 -42.57 -6.63
CA LEU A 705 -2.76 -43.71 -6.47
C LEU A 705 -1.38 -43.34 -7.02
N GLU A 706 -1.32 -42.84 -8.26
CA GLU A 706 -0.08 -42.46 -8.91
C GLU A 706 0.59 -41.29 -8.19
N GLU A 707 -0.18 -40.38 -7.61
CA GLU A 707 0.36 -39.30 -6.79
C GLU A 707 1.13 -39.84 -5.59
N VAL A 708 0.54 -40.78 -4.84
CA VAL A 708 1.18 -41.37 -3.64
C VAL A 708 2.44 -42.17 -4.04
N VAL A 709 2.38 -42.90 -5.13
CA VAL A 709 3.51 -43.72 -5.60
C VAL A 709 4.69 -42.85 -6.00
N VAL A 710 4.44 -41.85 -6.88
CA VAL A 710 5.52 -41.02 -7.41
C VAL A 710 6.06 -40.05 -6.35
N ASP A 711 5.22 -39.56 -5.42
CA ASP A 711 5.70 -38.78 -4.27
C ASP A 711 6.68 -39.57 -3.41
N ASP A 712 6.39 -40.87 -3.16
CA ASP A 712 7.26 -41.74 -2.39
C ASP A 712 8.57 -42.03 -3.14
N GLU A 713 8.52 -42.25 -4.45
CA GLU A 713 9.71 -42.41 -5.30
C GLU A 713 10.61 -41.16 -5.30
N ILE A 714 10.00 -39.94 -5.35
CA ILE A 714 10.73 -38.68 -5.27
C ILE A 714 11.38 -38.53 -3.87
N GLU A 715 10.66 -38.89 -2.80
CA GLU A 715 11.20 -38.88 -1.43
C GLU A 715 12.37 -39.82 -1.30
N PHE A 716 12.26 -41.06 -1.87
CA PHE A 716 13.34 -42.03 -1.90
C PHE A 716 14.56 -41.49 -2.67
N ILE A 717 14.36 -40.96 -3.87
CA ILE A 717 15.44 -40.38 -4.69
C ILE A 717 16.17 -39.25 -3.94
N ARG A 718 15.43 -38.41 -3.23
CA ARG A 718 16.02 -37.34 -2.41
C ARG A 718 16.83 -37.89 -1.25
N SER A 719 16.27 -38.85 -0.51
CA SER A 719 16.95 -39.54 0.60
C SER A 719 18.21 -40.24 0.12
N PHE A 720 18.15 -40.95 -1.02
CA PHE A 720 19.30 -41.60 -1.62
C PHE A 720 20.43 -40.63 -1.97
N ARG A 721 20.10 -39.48 -2.59
CA ARG A 721 21.06 -38.43 -2.93
C ARG A 721 21.70 -37.80 -1.68
N ASN A 722 20.94 -37.60 -0.63
CA ASN A 722 21.44 -37.07 0.65
C ASN A 722 22.41 -38.08 1.30
N VAL A 723 22.01 -39.34 1.45
CA VAL A 723 22.91 -40.41 2.01
C VAL A 723 24.20 -40.48 1.22
N LYS A 724 24.10 -40.42 -0.11
CA LYS A 724 25.25 -40.43 -0.99
C LYS A 724 26.19 -39.26 -0.78
N ALA A 725 25.65 -38.05 -0.65
CA ALA A 725 26.39 -36.81 -0.41
C ALA A 725 27.03 -36.76 0.99
N GLU A 726 26.28 -37.06 2.04
CA GLU A 726 26.74 -37.09 3.42
C GLU A 726 27.86 -38.09 3.70
N ASN A 727 27.85 -39.19 2.98
CA ASN A 727 28.85 -40.25 3.15
C ASN A 727 29.92 -40.28 2.06
N ASN A 728 29.99 -39.28 1.18
CA ASN A 728 30.94 -39.17 0.07
C ASN A 728 31.00 -40.43 -0.81
N ILE A 729 29.82 -41.05 -1.05
CA ILE A 729 29.74 -42.30 -1.82
C ILE A 729 29.98 -42.03 -3.30
N THR A 730 30.95 -42.69 -3.88
CA THR A 730 31.36 -42.53 -5.28
C THR A 730 30.40 -43.23 -6.26
N LYS A 731 30.70 -43.15 -7.56
CA LYS A 731 29.91 -43.82 -8.63
C LYS A 731 30.03 -45.35 -8.62
N ASP A 732 31.05 -45.90 -7.98
CA ASP A 732 31.34 -47.36 -7.97
C ASP A 732 30.52 -48.11 -6.90
N MET A 733 29.53 -47.47 -6.29
CA MET A 733 28.59 -48.09 -5.38
C MET A 733 27.79 -49.21 -6.07
N LYS A 734 27.28 -50.17 -5.29
CA LYS A 734 26.28 -51.14 -5.72
C LYS A 734 25.01 -50.95 -4.91
N VAL A 735 23.86 -51.24 -5.50
CA VAL A 735 22.55 -51.04 -4.90
C VAL A 735 21.70 -52.30 -5.02
N MET A 736 21.11 -52.70 -3.90
CA MET A 736 20.15 -53.77 -3.85
C MET A 736 18.80 -53.21 -3.38
N PHE A 737 17.74 -53.43 -4.15
CA PHE A 737 16.40 -53.12 -3.73
C PHE A 737 15.79 -54.29 -2.95
N ASP A 738 15.19 -54.00 -1.82
CA ASP A 738 14.54 -54.96 -0.93
C ASP A 738 13.06 -55.16 -1.28
N THR A 739 12.53 -54.40 -2.27
CA THR A 739 11.14 -54.42 -2.70
C THR A 739 10.97 -55.03 -4.07
N THR A 740 9.85 -55.72 -4.29
CA THR A 740 9.49 -56.33 -5.59
C THR A 740 8.73 -55.36 -6.51
N ASP A 741 8.49 -54.16 -6.09
CA ASP A 741 7.79 -53.11 -6.87
C ASP A 741 8.65 -52.71 -8.11
N ASP A 742 7.99 -52.23 -9.14
CA ASP A 742 8.67 -51.66 -10.30
C ASP A 742 9.40 -50.37 -9.95
N ASN A 743 10.70 -50.45 -9.73
CA ASN A 743 11.57 -49.33 -9.40
C ASN A 743 12.17 -48.63 -10.63
N ASN A 744 11.59 -48.81 -11.81
CA ASN A 744 12.15 -48.39 -13.09
C ASN A 744 12.44 -46.89 -13.13
N LEU A 745 11.55 -46.04 -12.59
CA LEU A 745 11.74 -44.59 -12.50
C LEU A 745 12.95 -44.25 -11.61
N ILE A 746 13.04 -44.86 -10.44
CA ILE A 746 14.13 -44.62 -9.47
C ILE A 746 15.47 -45.03 -10.09
N VAL A 747 15.52 -46.21 -10.72
CA VAL A 747 16.74 -46.73 -11.37
C VAL A 747 17.24 -45.76 -12.46
N LYS A 748 16.33 -45.26 -13.31
CA LYS A 748 16.66 -44.28 -14.35
C LYS A 748 17.12 -42.96 -13.75
N MET A 749 16.36 -42.38 -12.79
CA MET A 749 16.64 -41.06 -12.16
C MET A 749 17.97 -41.06 -11.40
N LEU A 750 18.37 -42.17 -10.81
CA LEU A 750 19.61 -42.33 -10.07
C LEU A 750 20.73 -42.93 -10.94
N LYS A 751 20.44 -43.36 -12.20
CA LYS A 751 21.37 -43.99 -13.15
C LYS A 751 22.04 -45.23 -12.55
N LEU A 752 21.21 -46.17 -12.08
CA LEU A 752 21.66 -47.35 -11.35
C LEU A 752 21.76 -48.62 -12.19
N ASP A 753 21.45 -48.58 -13.49
CA ASP A 753 21.34 -49.76 -14.36
C ASP A 753 22.53 -50.72 -14.24
N GLU A 754 23.77 -50.20 -14.18
CA GLU A 754 25.00 -50.96 -14.06
C GLU A 754 25.43 -51.27 -12.60
N ASN A 755 24.69 -50.71 -11.64
CA ASN A 755 25.03 -50.75 -10.23
C ASN A 755 24.13 -51.71 -9.42
N LEU A 756 23.13 -52.33 -10.04
CA LEU A 756 22.19 -53.22 -9.37
C LEU A 756 22.83 -54.57 -9.02
N VAL A 757 22.57 -55.00 -7.78
CA VAL A 757 22.97 -56.36 -7.32
C VAL A 757 21.76 -57.06 -6.72
N LYS A 758 21.76 -58.41 -6.81
CA LYS A 758 20.65 -59.26 -6.30
C LYS A 758 20.92 -59.81 -4.90
N GLU A 759 22.17 -59.81 -4.47
CA GLU A 759 22.60 -60.40 -3.21
C GLU A 759 23.40 -59.36 -2.40
N PRO A 760 23.35 -59.41 -1.05
CA PRO A 760 24.15 -58.53 -0.20
C PRO A 760 25.64 -58.71 -0.44
N LEU A 761 26.37 -57.59 -0.47
CA LEU A 761 27.83 -57.59 -0.55
C LEU A 761 28.43 -57.42 0.85
N GLY A 762 29.53 -58.13 1.14
CA GLY A 762 30.22 -58.15 2.45
C GLY A 762 31.04 -56.89 2.72
N ILE A 763 30.64 -55.72 2.17
CA ILE A 763 31.29 -54.41 2.32
C ILE A 763 30.41 -53.46 3.05
N LYS A 764 30.91 -52.27 3.38
CA LYS A 764 30.15 -51.22 4.08
C LYS A 764 28.85 -50.92 3.34
N SER A 765 27.76 -50.75 4.09
CA SER A 765 26.48 -50.46 3.50
C SER A 765 25.67 -49.43 4.30
N TYR A 766 24.77 -48.74 3.59
CA TYR A 766 23.71 -47.87 4.20
C TYR A 766 22.35 -48.26 3.65
N ASN A 767 21.38 -48.31 4.51
CA ASN A 767 19.98 -48.49 4.13
C ASN A 767 19.34 -47.15 3.83
N VAL A 768 18.66 -47.07 2.69
CA VAL A 768 17.81 -45.91 2.30
C VAL A 768 16.39 -46.44 2.17
N PHE A 769 15.45 -45.71 2.69
CA PHE A 769 14.04 -46.10 2.64
C PHE A 769 13.12 -44.90 2.53
N SER A 770 12.02 -45.07 1.86
CA SER A 770 10.80 -44.27 1.93
C SER A 770 9.67 -45.13 2.52
N LYS A 771 8.42 -44.75 2.38
CA LYS A 771 7.29 -45.57 2.90
C LYS A 771 7.13 -46.89 2.15
N ARG A 772 7.43 -46.90 0.84
CA ARG A 772 7.21 -48.04 -0.08
C ARG A 772 8.50 -48.70 -0.57
N VAL A 773 9.54 -47.89 -0.77
CA VAL A 773 10.80 -48.33 -1.36
C VAL A 773 11.87 -48.43 -0.30
N LYS A 774 12.60 -49.56 -0.34
CA LYS A 774 13.76 -49.79 0.51
C LYS A 774 14.91 -50.37 -0.31
N ALA A 775 16.10 -49.80 -0.11
CA ALA A 775 17.30 -50.24 -0.78
C ALA A 775 18.53 -50.15 0.13
N THR A 776 19.50 -51.00 -0.15
CA THR A 776 20.81 -50.99 0.51
C THR A 776 21.87 -50.53 -0.48
N ILE A 777 22.64 -49.51 -0.10
CA ILE A 777 23.79 -49.01 -0.89
C ILE A 777 25.05 -49.66 -0.32
N PHE A 778 25.79 -50.39 -1.13
CA PHE A 778 27.09 -50.99 -0.81
C PHE A 778 28.21 -50.17 -1.42
N PHE A 779 29.27 -49.87 -0.66
CA PHE A 779 30.39 -49.06 -1.15
C PHE A 779 31.66 -49.33 -0.37
N GLU A 780 32.81 -49.22 -1.05
CA GLU A 780 34.09 -49.15 -0.38
C GLU A 780 34.39 -47.72 0.04
N LYS A 781 34.65 -47.50 1.33
CA LYS A 781 35.00 -46.18 1.84
C LYS A 781 36.43 -45.87 1.39
N MET A 782 36.61 -45.01 0.41
CA MET A 782 37.88 -44.32 0.22
C MET A 782 38.00 -43.26 1.33
N GLU A 783 38.95 -43.46 2.26
CA GLU A 783 39.32 -42.38 3.19
C GLU A 783 39.91 -41.23 2.35
N THR A 784 39.21 -40.09 2.38
CA THR A 784 39.74 -38.87 1.78
C THR A 784 40.87 -38.31 2.65
N GLU A 785 41.79 -37.54 2.06
CA GLU A 785 42.86 -36.83 2.80
C GLU A 785 42.24 -35.92 3.87
N ALA A 786 41.06 -35.36 3.62
CA ALA A 786 40.31 -34.60 4.58
C ALA A 786 39.76 -35.44 5.76
N ASP A 787 39.31 -36.67 5.52
CA ASP A 787 38.91 -37.59 6.60
C ASP A 787 40.08 -38.01 7.47
N LYS A 788 41.26 -38.20 6.90
CA LYS A 788 42.50 -38.49 7.63
C LYS A 788 42.92 -37.31 8.52
N VAL A 789 42.94 -36.12 7.94
CA VAL A 789 43.24 -34.86 8.70
C VAL A 789 42.21 -34.60 9.81
N LEU A 790 40.93 -34.86 9.54
CA LEU A 790 39.89 -34.75 10.56
C LEU A 790 40.05 -35.76 11.67
N LYS A 791 40.33 -37.01 11.33
CA LYS A 791 40.63 -38.12 12.27
C LYS A 791 41.85 -37.79 13.11
N GLU A 792 42.96 -37.35 12.47
CA GLU A 792 44.16 -36.94 13.15
C GLU A 792 43.95 -35.74 14.09
N THR A 793 43.15 -34.74 13.68
CA THR A 793 42.79 -33.57 14.50
C THR A 793 41.93 -34.00 15.69
N GLN A 794 40.97 -34.91 15.51
CA GLN A 794 40.18 -35.48 16.60
C GLN A 794 41.02 -36.27 17.58
N ILE A 795 41.92 -37.10 17.12
CA ILE A 795 42.90 -37.85 17.93
C ILE A 795 43.76 -36.89 18.72
N ALA A 796 44.34 -35.87 18.09
CA ALA A 796 45.15 -34.87 18.75
C ALA A 796 44.39 -34.09 19.85
N THR A 797 43.13 -33.72 19.55
CA THR A 797 42.25 -33.00 20.49
C THR A 797 41.92 -33.87 21.70
N LEU A 798 41.57 -35.14 21.46
CA LEU A 798 41.27 -36.13 22.51
C LEU A 798 42.49 -36.41 23.38
N LYS A 799 43.68 -36.59 22.78
CA LYS A 799 44.96 -36.77 23.53
C LYS A 799 45.30 -35.55 24.44
N ALA A 800 45.09 -34.36 23.91
CA ALA A 800 45.29 -33.11 24.71
C ALA A 800 44.29 -33.01 25.86
N SER A 801 43.01 -33.38 25.63
CA SER A 801 41.98 -33.38 26.67
C SER A 801 42.24 -34.42 27.75
N ILE A 802 42.60 -35.65 27.35
CA ILE A 802 42.99 -36.76 28.27
C ILE A 802 44.17 -36.32 29.15
N ALA A 803 45.28 -35.82 28.56
CA ALA A 803 46.44 -35.41 29.28
C ALA A 803 46.16 -34.27 30.29
N ARG A 804 45.28 -33.32 29.93
CA ARG A 804 44.79 -32.27 30.80
C ARG A 804 44.02 -32.82 32.00
N ARG A 805 43.11 -33.77 31.80
CA ARG A 805 42.31 -34.38 32.86
C ARG A 805 43.13 -35.28 33.76
N GLU A 806 44.07 -36.06 33.22
CA GLU A 806 45.01 -36.84 33.98
C GLU A 806 45.84 -35.99 34.92
N LYS A 807 46.35 -34.86 34.42
CA LYS A 807 47.12 -33.91 35.22
C LYS A 807 46.26 -33.26 36.30
N LEU A 808 45.01 -33.01 36.02
CA LEU A 808 44.04 -32.44 36.98
C LEU A 808 43.73 -33.44 38.09
N LEU A 809 43.48 -34.70 37.74
CA LEU A 809 43.16 -35.80 38.66
C LEU A 809 44.39 -36.34 39.45
N ALA A 810 45.64 -36.08 38.95
CA ALA A 810 46.88 -36.37 39.66
C ALA A 810 47.24 -35.25 40.69
N ASN A 811 46.56 -34.11 40.68
CA ASN A 811 46.74 -33.04 41.65
C ASN A 811 45.98 -33.34 42.95
N GLU A 812 46.70 -33.80 43.99
CA GLU A 812 46.11 -34.14 45.30
C GLU A 812 45.32 -32.99 45.93
N ASN A 813 45.74 -31.73 45.74
CA ASN A 813 45.01 -30.55 46.18
C ASN A 813 43.66 -30.36 45.49
N TYR A 814 43.56 -30.69 44.21
CA TYR A 814 42.31 -30.63 43.44
C TYR A 814 41.35 -31.72 43.92
N VAL A 815 41.83 -32.93 44.00
CA VAL A 815 41.03 -34.10 44.42
C VAL A 815 40.51 -33.94 45.84
N ALA A 816 41.26 -33.31 46.74
CA ALA A 816 40.87 -33.11 48.13
C ALA A 816 39.95 -31.90 48.36
N LYS A 817 40.01 -30.86 47.50
CA LYS A 817 39.27 -29.60 47.73
C LYS A 817 38.09 -29.39 46.77
N ALA A 818 38.06 -30.05 45.60
CA ALA A 818 36.90 -29.97 44.71
C ALA A 818 35.72 -30.77 45.20
N PRO A 819 34.50 -30.37 44.90
CA PRO A 819 33.29 -31.16 45.21
C PRO A 819 33.39 -32.57 44.64
N LYS A 820 33.05 -33.59 45.43
CA LYS A 820 33.18 -35.00 45.05
C LYS A 820 32.46 -35.34 43.72
N ASN A 821 31.30 -34.75 43.44
CA ASN A 821 30.56 -34.94 42.19
C ASN A 821 31.32 -34.39 40.95
N ILE A 822 32.15 -33.36 41.09
CA ILE A 822 32.94 -32.81 39.99
C ILE A 822 34.14 -33.74 39.73
N VAL A 823 34.80 -34.24 40.76
CA VAL A 823 35.91 -35.17 40.61
C VAL A 823 35.45 -36.47 39.97
N ASP A 824 34.30 -36.99 40.38
CA ASP A 824 33.73 -38.23 39.81
C ASP A 824 33.31 -38.01 38.34
N MET A 825 32.77 -36.83 37.99
CA MET A 825 32.45 -36.45 36.62
C MET A 825 33.71 -36.34 35.73
N ASP A 826 34.80 -35.83 36.28
CA ASP A 826 36.06 -35.77 35.52
C ASP A 826 36.71 -37.16 35.32
N ARG A 827 36.52 -38.10 36.27
CA ARG A 827 36.94 -39.50 36.10
C ARG A 827 36.12 -40.22 35.02
N GLU A 828 34.83 -40.03 35.04
CA GLU A 828 33.91 -40.62 34.06
C GLU A 828 34.20 -40.10 32.64
N LYS A 829 34.39 -38.81 32.49
CA LYS A 829 34.76 -38.17 31.21
C LYS A 829 36.11 -38.62 30.72
N LEU A 830 37.09 -38.80 31.64
CA LEU A 830 38.40 -39.34 31.26
C LEU A 830 38.30 -40.76 30.71
N LYS A 831 37.43 -41.60 31.31
CA LYS A 831 37.16 -42.94 30.80
C LYS A 831 36.52 -42.92 29.43
N GLU A 832 35.50 -42.12 29.22
CA GLU A 832 34.82 -41.97 27.93
C GLU A 832 35.77 -41.47 26.82
N GLU A 833 36.64 -40.48 27.16
CA GLU A 833 37.60 -39.92 26.21
C GLU A 833 38.69 -40.98 25.83
N LYS A 834 39.11 -41.79 26.76
CA LYS A 834 40.08 -42.90 26.50
C LYS A 834 39.41 -44.01 25.64
N GLU A 835 38.17 -44.34 25.88
CA GLU A 835 37.41 -45.32 25.04
C GLU A 835 37.22 -44.75 23.63
N LYS A 836 36.89 -43.48 23.48
CA LYS A 836 36.75 -42.83 22.15
C LYS A 836 38.08 -42.77 21.42
N LEU A 837 39.20 -42.46 22.11
CA LEU A 837 40.54 -42.48 21.51
C LEU A 837 40.89 -43.89 20.99
N ALA A 838 40.67 -44.92 21.82
CA ALA A 838 40.95 -46.30 21.43
C ALA A 838 40.10 -46.79 20.19
N LEU A 839 38.90 -46.25 20.02
CA LEU A 839 38.08 -46.51 18.86
C LEU A 839 38.57 -45.77 17.60
N LEU A 840 39.12 -44.57 17.76
CA LEU A 840 39.64 -43.80 16.63
C LEU A 840 41.04 -44.25 16.19
N GLU A 841 41.85 -44.88 17.08
CA GLU A 841 43.17 -45.40 16.76
C GLU A 841 43.15 -46.86 16.21
N LYS A 842 41.98 -47.51 16.27
CA LYS A 842 41.71 -48.75 15.52
C LYS A 842 41.28 -48.44 14.06
#